data_29985e27a84e4a531be58ea60917ce84
#
_entry.id   29985e27a84e4a531be58ea60917ce84
#
_cell.length_a   1.000
_cell.length_b   1.000
_cell.length_c   1.000
_cell.angle_alpha   90.00
_cell.angle_beta   90.00
_cell.angle_gamma   90.00
#
_symmetry.space_group_name_H-M   'P 1'
#
loop_
_entity.id
_entity.type
_entity.pdbx_description
1 polymer ?
#
loop_
_entity_poly.entity_id
_entity_poly.type
_entity_poly.pdbx_seq_one_letter_code
_entity_poly.pdbx_strand_id
1 'polypeptide(L)'
;MKKLNILFLLLLVCTLWSCGKEENENLLSPAKDSDIKESGWQYEPWSAPAHYTDAASDQYDSQVLMLSSDTLTAERWFKKIDVKPFATYKVTGFVKTEGVEGESEYSGAGLRLGKFEFTGDTIFKGDTDWTKVDMEFSTEMDDSFMLELLLGKRGQAKGKIYFDNFQLEEISAKELKPEITVNLDEKLDPMSPYIYGQFIEHMGKSIYGGMWAEMLDDRKFYYVPGTKKSPWETAVDTNSVSIDSSYSYSQGKLPVYQVENNLSLKQQKLALVSGKTYEGRLVFKGNDIKKVTIALNGNEESFDVSGSNFQKITFEFSAEETSDNGSLEITFEGTGKLTLAAASLMPSDNIKGYRPEVIELMKQLDAPIYRWPGGNFVSGYDWKDGIGDPDKRPTKFERAWNGLEYNDVGIHEFMQLCEILETKANIAVNTGLGTAELAANEVEYFNGPASTKMGQWRAENGHPEPYNVKLWAVGNEMFGDWQLGHMPIEDYVKKHNKVAKAMWDVDPNIDLIAVGYPGKWNDMMYKNSAEYMTFISEHFYKQNWHAGGLLTHVNQMPEVIEAVAEEHRRARREIPGIAEKNIKIAMDEWNYWYGPHVYGLLGTRYFLRDALGIAAGLNEFSRQSDIYYMANYAQTVNVIGAIKTTKTDAWLEGTGLVLKLYRQEFGTQPVEFTGSPEPLDVSATLTEDGEFLTISVVNATHESQFLKLDGISESIATSGESFIISGENDMVFNDEENKERISISEAGIEISENAIEIPKESAGIYKFKVNK
;
A
#
# COMPACT_ATOMS: atom_id res chain seq x y z
N MET A 1 2.22 -24.09 -70.06
CA MET A 1 1.07 -24.34 -70.97
C MET A 1 -0.14 -24.71 -70.06
N LYS A 2 -1.27 -24.07 -70.39
CA LYS A 2 -2.65 -24.31 -69.96
C LYS A 2 -2.99 -23.78 -68.52
N LYS A 3 -3.53 -22.53 -68.37
CA LYS A 3 -4.92 -22.02 -68.46
C LYS A 3 -5.76 -22.59 -67.34
N LEU A 4 -5.99 -21.79 -66.25
CA LEU A 4 -7.05 -20.79 -66.02
C LEU A 4 -8.46 -21.30 -66.35
N ASN A 5 -9.27 -21.50 -65.29
CA ASN A 5 -10.72 -21.22 -65.33
C ASN A 5 -11.26 -20.85 -63.94
N ILE A 6 -11.79 -19.63 -63.89
CA ILE A 6 -12.56 -19.05 -62.81
C ILE A 6 -13.99 -19.62 -62.95
N LEU A 7 -14.52 -20.15 -61.86
CA LEU A 7 -15.94 -20.45 -61.73
C LEU A 7 -16.50 -19.70 -60.54
N PHE A 8 -17.28 -18.65 -60.83
CA PHE A 8 -18.16 -17.97 -59.90
C PHE A 8 -19.29 -18.92 -59.47
N LEU A 9 -19.35 -19.25 -58.18
CA LEU A 9 -20.50 -19.92 -57.60
C LEU A 9 -21.22 -18.91 -56.67
N LEU A 10 -22.37 -18.38 -57.18
CA LEU A 10 -23.34 -17.68 -56.37
C LEU A 10 -23.98 -18.69 -55.41
N LEU A 11 -23.62 -18.57 -54.10
CA LEU A 11 -24.41 -19.22 -53.07
C LEU A 11 -25.47 -18.24 -52.55
N LEU A 12 -26.72 -18.57 -52.85
CA LEU A 12 -27.90 -18.01 -52.28
C LEU A 12 -27.91 -18.35 -50.78
N VAL A 13 -27.57 -17.40 -49.90
CA VAL A 13 -27.78 -17.55 -48.48
C VAL A 13 -29.27 -17.26 -48.19
N CYS A 14 -30.03 -18.31 -47.94
CA CYS A 14 -31.30 -18.22 -47.29
C CYS A 14 -31.06 -17.69 -45.87
N THR A 15 -31.42 -16.46 -45.66
CA THR A 15 -31.60 -15.92 -44.30
C THR A 15 -32.77 -16.62 -43.65
N LEU A 16 -32.48 -17.63 -42.85
CA LEU A 16 -33.38 -18.07 -41.81
C LEU A 16 -33.44 -16.94 -40.78
N TRP A 17 -34.50 -16.20 -40.80
CA TRP A 17 -34.87 -15.35 -39.67
C TRP A 17 -35.11 -16.26 -38.46
N SER A 18 -34.06 -16.42 -37.65
CA SER A 18 -34.23 -16.78 -36.28
C SER A 18 -34.90 -15.58 -35.61
N CYS A 19 -36.13 -15.77 -35.17
CA CYS A 19 -36.73 -14.89 -34.16
C CYS A 19 -35.95 -15.06 -32.85
N GLY A 20 -34.77 -14.43 -32.76
CA GLY A 20 -34.15 -14.13 -31.50
C GLY A 20 -35.01 -13.07 -30.82
N LYS A 21 -35.50 -13.33 -29.63
CA LYS A 21 -35.97 -12.27 -28.73
C LYS A 21 -34.88 -11.21 -28.71
N GLU A 22 -35.21 -9.96 -29.04
CA GLU A 22 -34.32 -8.82 -28.75
C GLU A 22 -34.09 -8.86 -27.25
N GLU A 23 -32.86 -9.17 -26.81
CA GLU A 23 -32.45 -8.92 -25.44
C GLU A 23 -32.63 -7.41 -25.23
N ASN A 24 -33.41 -7.05 -24.23
CA ASN A 24 -33.62 -5.67 -23.87
C ASN A 24 -32.31 -5.20 -23.21
N GLU A 25 -31.43 -4.51 -23.95
CA GLU A 25 -30.11 -4.04 -23.50
C GLU A 25 -30.21 -3.22 -22.20
N ASN A 26 -31.38 -2.67 -21.89
CA ASN A 26 -31.63 -1.90 -20.68
C ASN A 26 -32.05 -2.76 -19.48
N LEU A 27 -32.26 -4.06 -19.64
CA LEU A 27 -32.72 -4.93 -18.54
C LEU A 27 -31.55 -5.31 -17.64
N LEU A 28 -31.56 -4.88 -16.37
CA LEU A 28 -30.61 -5.20 -15.34
C LEU A 28 -30.95 -6.49 -14.59
N SER A 29 -32.22 -6.82 -14.42
CA SER A 29 -32.70 -8.06 -13.81
C SER A 29 -32.26 -9.28 -14.65
N PRO A 30 -32.00 -10.45 -14.02
CA PRO A 30 -31.69 -11.66 -14.78
C PRO A 30 -32.87 -12.03 -15.68
N ALA A 31 -32.63 -12.46 -16.92
CA ALA A 31 -33.66 -12.96 -17.80
C ALA A 31 -34.30 -14.24 -17.21
N LYS A 32 -35.57 -14.50 -17.51
CA LYS A 32 -36.39 -15.54 -16.87
C LYS A 32 -35.77 -16.95 -16.85
N ASP A 33 -35.01 -17.29 -17.87
CA ASP A 33 -34.37 -18.61 -18.03
C ASP A 33 -32.85 -18.57 -17.96
N SER A 34 -32.24 -17.46 -17.47
CA SER A 34 -30.77 -17.31 -17.33
C SER A 34 -30.26 -17.78 -15.97
N ASP A 35 -29.00 -18.21 -15.92
CA ASP A 35 -28.28 -18.38 -14.63
C ASP A 35 -28.03 -17.00 -14.01
N ILE A 36 -28.45 -16.81 -12.76
CA ILE A 36 -28.26 -15.54 -12.04
C ILE A 36 -26.78 -15.14 -12.01
N LYS A 37 -25.87 -16.11 -11.83
CA LYS A 37 -24.42 -15.84 -11.79
C LYS A 37 -23.88 -15.39 -13.16
N GLU A 38 -24.41 -15.96 -14.23
CA GLU A 38 -24.04 -15.55 -15.61
C GLU A 38 -24.58 -14.16 -15.96
N SER A 39 -25.65 -13.71 -15.30
CA SER A 39 -26.19 -12.36 -15.45
C SER A 39 -25.37 -11.27 -14.73
N GLY A 40 -24.29 -11.62 -14.02
CA GLY A 40 -23.40 -10.71 -13.30
C GLY A 40 -23.86 -10.31 -11.90
N TRP A 41 -25.01 -10.81 -11.44
CA TRP A 41 -25.44 -10.62 -10.07
C TRP A 41 -24.67 -11.51 -9.09
N GLN A 42 -24.26 -10.92 -7.94
CA GLN A 42 -23.54 -11.59 -6.86
C GLN A 42 -24.28 -11.42 -5.54
N TYR A 43 -24.22 -12.44 -4.69
CA TYR A 43 -24.82 -12.43 -3.35
C TYR A 43 -23.75 -12.35 -2.28
N GLU A 44 -23.96 -11.49 -1.27
CA GLU A 44 -23.04 -11.35 -0.14
C GLU A 44 -23.80 -11.18 1.17
N PRO A 45 -23.59 -12.07 2.16
CA PRO A 45 -24.02 -11.89 3.54
C PRO A 45 -22.99 -11.13 4.35
N TRP A 46 -23.40 -10.10 5.11
CA TRP A 46 -22.48 -9.36 6.00
C TRP A 46 -22.52 -9.83 7.46
N SER A 47 -23.60 -10.46 7.92
CA SER A 47 -23.75 -10.76 9.35
C SER A 47 -24.14 -12.22 9.68
N ALA A 48 -24.83 -12.93 8.84
CA ALA A 48 -25.18 -14.35 9.01
C ALA A 48 -25.57 -14.96 7.67
N PRO A 49 -25.35 -16.27 7.46
CA PRO A 49 -25.82 -16.92 6.24
C PRO A 49 -27.37 -16.87 6.22
N ALA A 50 -27.92 -16.10 5.31
CA ALA A 50 -29.34 -16.07 5.05
C ALA A 50 -29.68 -17.00 3.88
N HIS A 51 -30.93 -17.43 3.82
CA HIS A 51 -31.44 -18.24 2.73
C HIS A 51 -31.97 -17.32 1.63
N TYR A 52 -31.44 -17.45 0.43
CA TYR A 52 -32.02 -16.86 -0.78
C TYR A 52 -32.63 -17.96 -1.64
N THR A 53 -33.73 -17.66 -2.30
CA THR A 53 -34.33 -18.57 -3.26
C THR A 53 -34.73 -17.77 -4.52
N ASP A 54 -34.46 -18.38 -5.67
CA ASP A 54 -34.94 -17.89 -6.94
C ASP A 54 -36.46 -18.09 -6.97
N ALA A 55 -37.23 -17.01 -7.10
CA ALA A 55 -38.66 -17.09 -7.31
C ALA A 55 -38.97 -16.67 -8.76
N ALA A 56 -39.70 -17.47 -9.48
CA ALA A 56 -40.21 -17.06 -10.78
C ALA A 56 -41.22 -15.91 -10.60
N SER A 57 -41.08 -14.85 -11.38
CA SER A 57 -42.09 -13.79 -11.43
C SER A 57 -43.28 -14.23 -12.31
N ASP A 58 -44.49 -14.08 -11.79
CA ASP A 58 -45.69 -14.21 -12.58
C ASP A 58 -46.12 -12.90 -13.29
N GLN A 59 -45.45 -11.79 -12.96
CA GLN A 59 -45.86 -10.45 -13.36
C GLN A 59 -44.97 -9.84 -14.46
N TYR A 60 -43.67 -10.17 -14.48
CA TYR A 60 -42.66 -9.63 -15.42
C TYR A 60 -41.86 -10.76 -16.06
N ASP A 61 -41.27 -10.52 -17.22
CA ASP A 61 -40.46 -11.51 -17.95
C ASP A 61 -39.00 -11.53 -17.48
N SER A 62 -38.80 -11.43 -16.14
CA SER A 62 -37.48 -11.49 -15.46
C SER A 62 -37.52 -12.38 -14.23
N GLN A 63 -36.37 -12.78 -13.72
CA GLN A 63 -36.26 -13.51 -12.47
C GLN A 63 -36.32 -12.56 -11.28
N VAL A 64 -37.03 -12.96 -10.24
CA VAL A 64 -37.09 -12.24 -8.97
C VAL A 64 -35.85 -12.56 -8.15
N LEU A 65 -35.11 -11.52 -7.75
CA LEU A 65 -34.08 -11.63 -6.73
C LEU A 65 -34.73 -11.45 -5.35
N MET A 66 -34.48 -12.38 -4.43
CA MET A 66 -35.05 -12.34 -3.09
C MET A 66 -33.96 -12.40 -2.01
N LEU A 67 -34.16 -11.65 -0.93
CA LEU A 67 -33.44 -11.76 0.33
C LEU A 67 -34.41 -12.10 1.45
N SER A 68 -34.06 -13.05 2.33
CA SER A 68 -34.93 -13.52 3.41
C SER A 68 -34.15 -13.92 4.63
N SER A 69 -34.54 -13.39 5.80
CA SER A 69 -34.00 -13.80 7.09
C SER A 69 -35.03 -13.68 8.20
N ASP A 70 -35.09 -14.69 9.08
CA ASP A 70 -35.91 -14.68 10.29
C ASP A 70 -35.23 -13.94 11.47
N THR A 71 -33.95 -13.58 11.32
CA THR A 71 -33.17 -12.85 12.32
C THR A 71 -32.63 -11.56 11.74
N LEU A 72 -32.29 -10.60 12.59
CA LEU A 72 -31.62 -9.38 12.15
C LEU A 72 -30.31 -9.69 11.44
N THR A 73 -30.20 -9.22 10.19
CA THR A 73 -29.09 -9.44 9.27
C THR A 73 -28.81 -8.21 8.42
N ALA A 74 -27.63 -8.18 7.81
CA ALA A 74 -27.33 -7.31 6.68
C ALA A 74 -26.81 -8.18 5.54
N GLU A 75 -27.47 -8.10 4.38
CA GLU A 75 -27.13 -8.90 3.20
C GLU A 75 -27.57 -8.18 1.94
N ARG A 76 -26.94 -8.54 0.81
CA ARG A 76 -27.25 -7.89 -0.47
C ARG A 76 -27.11 -8.83 -1.68
N TRP A 77 -27.90 -8.53 -2.69
CA TRP A 77 -27.56 -8.77 -4.08
C TRP A 77 -26.85 -7.53 -4.62
N PHE A 78 -25.84 -7.70 -5.45
CA PHE A 78 -25.19 -6.56 -6.09
C PHE A 78 -24.70 -6.90 -7.50
N LYS A 79 -24.66 -5.88 -8.35
CA LYS A 79 -24.18 -5.96 -9.72
C LYS A 79 -23.44 -4.68 -10.08
N LYS A 80 -22.24 -4.83 -10.68
CA LYS A 80 -21.53 -3.73 -11.32
C LYS A 80 -22.21 -3.39 -12.64
N ILE A 81 -22.43 -2.11 -12.90
CA ILE A 81 -23.05 -1.60 -14.11
C ILE A 81 -22.14 -0.52 -14.69
N ASP A 82 -21.76 -0.71 -15.96
CA ASP A 82 -20.96 0.27 -16.69
C ASP A 82 -21.86 1.38 -17.22
N VAL A 83 -21.41 2.63 -17.13
CA VAL A 83 -22.12 3.85 -17.51
C VAL A 83 -21.15 4.84 -18.15
N LYS A 84 -21.66 5.86 -18.82
CA LYS A 84 -20.83 6.96 -19.30
C LYS A 84 -20.55 7.95 -18.17
N PRO A 85 -19.34 8.54 -18.09
CA PRO A 85 -19.10 9.66 -17.20
C PRO A 85 -19.90 10.90 -17.66
N PHE A 86 -20.15 11.80 -16.71
CA PHE A 86 -20.91 13.04 -16.90
C PHE A 86 -22.28 12.83 -17.60
N ALA A 87 -22.97 11.77 -17.21
CA ALA A 87 -24.27 11.41 -17.70
C ALA A 87 -25.30 11.34 -16.56
N THR A 88 -26.56 11.52 -16.91
CA THR A 88 -27.68 11.31 -16.00
C THR A 88 -28.42 10.03 -16.41
N TYR A 89 -28.62 9.18 -15.43
CA TYR A 89 -29.29 7.90 -15.60
C TYR A 89 -30.50 7.78 -14.72
N LYS A 90 -31.44 6.94 -15.17
CA LYS A 90 -32.62 6.53 -14.41
C LYS A 90 -32.62 5.01 -14.26
N VAL A 91 -32.64 4.53 -13.02
CA VAL A 91 -32.95 3.12 -12.71
C VAL A 91 -34.39 3.00 -12.30
N THR A 92 -35.11 2.10 -12.92
CA THR A 92 -36.51 1.75 -12.57
C THR A 92 -36.57 0.28 -12.20
N GLY A 93 -37.55 -0.09 -11.33
CA GLY A 93 -37.75 -1.47 -10.94
C GLY A 93 -38.94 -1.62 -10.01
N PHE A 94 -39.16 -2.83 -9.54
CA PHE A 94 -40.25 -3.14 -8.62
C PHE A 94 -39.75 -3.84 -7.37
N VAL A 95 -40.32 -3.46 -6.23
CA VAL A 95 -39.97 -4.00 -4.91
C VAL A 95 -41.22 -4.45 -4.19
N LYS A 96 -41.17 -5.63 -3.56
CA LYS A 96 -42.22 -6.15 -2.68
C LYS A 96 -41.60 -6.59 -1.36
N THR A 97 -42.28 -6.38 -0.23
CA THR A 97 -41.79 -6.80 1.10
C THR A 97 -42.85 -7.60 1.87
N GLU A 98 -42.36 -8.51 2.72
CA GLU A 98 -43.19 -9.31 3.64
C GLU A 98 -42.50 -9.31 5.04
N GLY A 99 -43.17 -8.72 6.04
CA GLY A 99 -42.72 -8.70 7.42
C GLY A 99 -41.37 -8.06 7.69
N VAL A 100 -41.00 -7.04 6.91
CA VAL A 100 -39.69 -6.39 7.10
C VAL A 100 -39.66 -5.55 8.39
N GLU A 101 -38.78 -5.92 9.32
CA GLU A 101 -38.52 -5.19 10.55
C GLU A 101 -37.03 -4.84 10.67
N GLY A 102 -36.72 -3.55 10.82
CA GLY A 102 -35.35 -3.06 11.04
C GLY A 102 -35.00 -3.02 12.53
N GLU A 103 -33.72 -3.02 12.86
CA GLU A 103 -33.20 -2.86 14.25
C GLU A 103 -33.51 -1.47 14.83
N SER A 104 -33.80 -0.49 13.99
CA SER A 104 -34.14 0.88 14.35
C SER A 104 -35.25 1.44 13.46
N GLU A 105 -35.75 2.64 13.80
CA GLU A 105 -36.69 3.36 12.94
C GLU A 105 -36.09 3.80 11.61
N TYR A 106 -34.76 3.81 11.48
CA TYR A 106 -34.03 4.20 10.26
C TYR A 106 -33.52 3.02 9.44
N SER A 107 -33.64 1.78 9.93
CA SER A 107 -33.18 0.57 9.24
C SER A 107 -34.34 -0.24 8.65
N GLY A 108 -34.06 -0.99 7.54
CA GLY A 108 -35.05 -1.80 6.85
C GLY A 108 -34.47 -2.44 5.59
N ALA A 109 -35.30 -2.61 4.55
CA ALA A 109 -34.85 -3.08 3.25
C ALA A 109 -34.86 -1.95 2.21
N GLY A 110 -34.12 -2.09 1.10
CA GLY A 110 -34.11 -1.06 0.05
C GLY A 110 -32.97 -1.22 -0.96
N LEU A 111 -32.62 -0.11 -1.60
CA LEU A 111 -31.64 -0.06 -2.67
C LEU A 111 -30.54 0.94 -2.36
N ARG A 112 -29.37 0.75 -3.00
CA ARG A 112 -28.26 1.69 -3.01
C ARG A 112 -27.59 1.70 -4.39
N LEU A 113 -27.16 2.87 -4.85
CA LEU A 113 -26.46 3.06 -6.12
C LEU A 113 -24.99 3.43 -5.85
N GLY A 114 -24.24 2.49 -5.25
CA GLY A 114 -22.85 2.73 -4.86
C GLY A 114 -22.70 3.97 -3.95
N LYS A 115 -21.90 4.94 -4.39
CA LYS A 115 -21.69 6.23 -3.71
C LYS A 115 -22.68 7.33 -4.13
N PHE A 116 -23.43 7.12 -5.20
CA PHE A 116 -24.29 8.18 -5.76
C PHE A 116 -25.48 8.51 -4.87
N GLU A 117 -25.74 9.80 -4.70
CA GLU A 117 -27.02 10.28 -4.22
C GLU A 117 -28.05 10.16 -5.34
N PHE A 118 -29.26 9.77 -4.99
CA PHE A 118 -30.33 9.58 -5.98
C PHE A 118 -31.69 9.98 -5.42
N THR A 119 -32.55 10.38 -6.32
CA THR A 119 -33.96 10.66 -5.99
C THR A 119 -34.72 9.36 -5.70
N GLY A 120 -35.71 9.40 -4.80
CA GLY A 120 -36.54 8.22 -4.50
C GLY A 120 -35.91 7.24 -3.51
N ASP A 121 -34.90 7.68 -2.70
CA ASP A 121 -34.32 6.86 -1.65
C ASP A 121 -35.36 6.46 -0.61
N THR A 122 -35.74 5.17 -0.59
CA THR A 122 -36.82 4.63 0.24
C THR A 122 -36.29 3.50 1.12
N ILE A 123 -36.75 3.45 2.37
CA ILE A 123 -36.60 2.31 3.27
C ILE A 123 -37.94 1.59 3.38
N PHE A 124 -37.96 0.33 2.94
CA PHE A 124 -39.17 -0.51 2.96
C PHE A 124 -39.28 -1.22 4.32
N LYS A 125 -40.48 -1.21 4.90
CA LYS A 125 -40.83 -1.86 6.16
C LYS A 125 -42.21 -2.50 6.08
N GLY A 126 -42.43 -3.52 6.92
CA GLY A 126 -43.71 -4.24 6.96
C GLY A 126 -43.98 -5.02 5.68
N ASP A 127 -45.25 -5.06 5.31
CA ASP A 127 -45.74 -5.68 4.11
C ASP A 127 -46.07 -4.61 3.06
N THR A 128 -45.47 -4.73 1.87
CA THR A 128 -45.80 -3.89 0.72
C THR A 128 -46.03 -4.77 -0.50
N ASP A 129 -47.05 -4.47 -1.27
CA ASP A 129 -47.23 -5.10 -2.60
C ASP A 129 -46.22 -4.51 -3.60
N TRP A 130 -46.11 -5.12 -4.79
CA TRP A 130 -45.23 -4.65 -5.83
C TRP A 130 -45.35 -3.14 -6.06
N THR A 131 -44.32 -2.45 -5.62
CA THR A 131 -44.22 -0.99 -5.67
C THR A 131 -43.11 -0.61 -6.63
N LYS A 132 -43.44 0.24 -7.61
CA LYS A 132 -42.46 0.79 -8.54
C LYS A 132 -41.53 1.72 -7.81
N VAL A 133 -40.25 1.56 -8.09
CA VAL A 133 -39.18 2.50 -7.68
C VAL A 133 -38.58 3.17 -8.90
N ASP A 134 -38.38 4.47 -8.80
CA ASP A 134 -37.70 5.30 -9.79
C ASP A 134 -36.56 6.03 -9.11
N MET A 135 -35.32 5.86 -9.61
CA MET A 135 -34.12 6.47 -9.06
C MET A 135 -33.37 7.19 -10.17
N GLU A 136 -33.13 8.47 -10.00
CA GLU A 136 -32.34 9.28 -10.94
C GLU A 136 -31.06 9.75 -10.28
N PHE A 137 -29.95 9.63 -10.97
CA PHE A 137 -28.61 9.98 -10.48
C PHE A 137 -27.71 10.47 -11.61
N SER A 138 -26.63 11.19 -11.26
CA SER A 138 -25.60 11.66 -12.18
C SER A 138 -24.26 10.97 -11.86
N THR A 139 -23.50 10.65 -12.91
CA THR A 139 -22.28 9.82 -12.79
C THR A 139 -21.01 10.64 -12.54
N GLU A 140 -21.05 11.96 -12.71
CA GLU A 140 -19.83 12.78 -12.65
C GLU A 140 -18.70 12.15 -13.46
N MET A 141 -17.51 11.95 -12.88
CA MET A 141 -16.38 11.29 -13.55
C MET A 141 -16.40 9.75 -13.49
N ASP A 142 -17.46 9.15 -12.93
CA ASP A 142 -17.52 7.69 -12.83
C ASP A 142 -18.02 7.03 -14.12
N ASP A 143 -17.39 5.94 -14.51
CA ASP A 143 -17.74 5.12 -15.67
C ASP A 143 -18.48 3.82 -15.30
N SER A 144 -18.79 3.67 -14.02
CA SER A 144 -19.59 2.55 -13.53
C SER A 144 -20.11 2.79 -12.12
N PHE A 145 -21.08 1.97 -11.71
CA PHE A 145 -21.57 1.95 -10.33
C PHE A 145 -21.99 0.55 -9.89
N MET A 146 -22.19 0.41 -8.58
CA MET A 146 -22.71 -0.81 -7.98
C MET A 146 -24.19 -0.63 -7.66
N LEU A 147 -25.09 -1.37 -8.33
CA LEU A 147 -26.49 -1.49 -7.91
C LEU A 147 -26.57 -2.54 -6.80
N GLU A 148 -27.05 -2.13 -5.65
CA GLU A 148 -27.18 -2.98 -4.47
C GLU A 148 -28.62 -3.07 -4.03
N LEU A 149 -29.11 -4.30 -3.87
CA LEU A 149 -30.44 -4.65 -3.38
C LEU A 149 -30.27 -5.21 -1.98
N LEU A 150 -30.86 -4.59 -0.97
CA LEU A 150 -30.47 -4.74 0.43
C LEU A 150 -31.61 -5.25 1.32
N LEU A 151 -31.31 -6.27 2.16
CA LEU A 151 -31.99 -6.48 3.44
C LEU A 151 -31.03 -6.04 4.54
N GLY A 152 -31.35 -4.98 5.26
CA GLY A 152 -30.43 -4.33 6.19
C GLY A 152 -29.88 -2.98 5.70
N LYS A 153 -30.67 -2.21 4.98
CA LYS A 153 -30.32 -0.83 4.61
C LYS A 153 -30.28 0.06 5.85
N ARG A 154 -29.19 0.80 6.04
CA ARG A 154 -28.93 1.68 7.21
C ARG A 154 -28.99 0.96 8.56
N GLY A 155 -28.50 -0.30 8.63
CA GLY A 155 -28.50 -1.15 9.80
C GLY A 155 -29.00 -2.55 9.49
N GLN A 156 -29.27 -3.36 10.52
CA GLN A 156 -29.76 -4.73 10.35
C GLN A 156 -31.29 -4.76 10.19
N ALA A 157 -31.80 -5.75 9.43
CA ALA A 157 -33.23 -6.01 9.28
C ALA A 157 -33.50 -7.52 9.15
N LYS A 158 -34.75 -7.93 9.40
CA LYS A 158 -35.27 -9.27 9.13
C LYS A 158 -36.53 -9.17 8.27
N GLY A 159 -37.03 -10.30 7.75
CA GLY A 159 -38.19 -10.36 6.85
C GLY A 159 -37.79 -10.78 5.46
N LYS A 160 -38.62 -10.48 4.47
CA LYS A 160 -38.38 -10.80 3.05
C LYS A 160 -38.51 -9.58 2.20
N ILE A 161 -37.63 -9.45 1.21
CA ILE A 161 -37.72 -8.46 0.15
C ILE A 161 -37.48 -9.12 -1.21
N TYR A 162 -38.28 -8.71 -2.19
CA TYR A 162 -38.26 -9.18 -3.55
C TYR A 162 -38.00 -8.01 -4.48
N PHE A 163 -37.16 -8.25 -5.49
CA PHE A 163 -36.74 -7.27 -6.49
C PHE A 163 -36.95 -7.83 -7.89
N ASP A 164 -37.60 -7.06 -8.77
CA ASP A 164 -37.97 -7.52 -10.10
C ASP A 164 -37.90 -6.38 -11.13
N ASN A 165 -37.65 -6.75 -12.39
CA ASN A 165 -37.73 -5.92 -13.59
C ASN A 165 -36.96 -4.59 -13.47
N PHE A 166 -35.71 -4.65 -13.00
CA PHE A 166 -34.85 -3.48 -12.96
C PHE A 166 -34.31 -3.15 -14.35
N GLN A 167 -34.37 -1.88 -14.69
CA GLN A 167 -33.95 -1.33 -15.98
C GLN A 167 -33.13 -0.06 -15.78
N LEU A 168 -32.15 0.19 -16.67
CA LEU A 168 -31.35 1.40 -16.72
C LEU A 168 -31.68 2.17 -18.01
N GLU A 169 -31.90 3.47 -17.88
CA GLU A 169 -32.13 4.38 -19.00
C GLU A 169 -31.17 5.56 -18.91
N GLU A 170 -30.39 5.83 -19.97
CA GLU A 170 -29.62 7.05 -20.10
C GLU A 170 -30.56 8.22 -20.46
N ILE A 171 -30.63 9.22 -19.57
CA ILE A 171 -31.45 10.42 -19.80
C ILE A 171 -30.68 11.46 -20.59
N SER A 172 -29.38 11.66 -20.26
CA SER A 172 -28.50 12.59 -20.96
C SER A 172 -27.05 12.26 -20.71
N ALA A 173 -26.18 12.61 -21.65
CA ALA A 173 -24.73 12.57 -21.46
C ALA A 173 -24.08 13.85 -22.00
N LYS A 174 -23.03 14.35 -21.29
CA LYS A 174 -22.26 15.52 -21.73
C LYS A 174 -21.24 15.07 -22.78
N GLU A 175 -21.15 15.80 -23.88
CA GLU A 175 -20.02 15.64 -24.80
C GLU A 175 -18.74 16.21 -24.15
N LEU A 176 -17.72 15.39 -23.97
CA LEU A 176 -16.47 15.77 -23.31
C LEU A 176 -15.48 16.32 -24.36
N LYS A 177 -14.90 17.48 -24.08
CA LYS A 177 -13.89 18.16 -24.93
C LYS A 177 -12.81 18.71 -24.00
N PRO A 178 -11.77 17.92 -23.70
CA PRO A 178 -10.73 18.31 -22.79
C PRO A 178 -10.05 19.61 -23.25
N GLU A 179 -10.12 20.64 -22.44
CA GLU A 179 -9.53 21.97 -22.72
C GLU A 179 -9.06 22.62 -21.44
N ILE A 180 -7.84 23.16 -21.43
CA ILE A 180 -7.33 23.97 -20.34
C ILE A 180 -6.67 25.25 -20.84
N THR A 181 -6.72 26.29 -20.01
CA THR A 181 -5.93 27.52 -20.15
C THR A 181 -5.04 27.63 -18.92
N VAL A 182 -3.73 27.53 -19.08
CA VAL A 182 -2.76 27.63 -17.98
C VAL A 182 -2.32 29.09 -17.80
N ASN A 183 -2.36 29.58 -16.56
CA ASN A 183 -1.89 30.91 -16.21
C ASN A 183 -0.55 30.83 -15.48
N LEU A 184 0.55 31.07 -16.17
CA LEU A 184 1.91 31.00 -15.61
C LEU A 184 2.21 32.05 -14.52
N ASP A 185 1.42 33.12 -14.46
CA ASP A 185 1.57 34.20 -13.47
C ASP A 185 0.83 33.88 -12.15
N GLU A 186 -0.17 33.02 -12.18
CA GLU A 186 -0.95 32.62 -11.01
C GLU A 186 -0.39 31.35 -10.40
N LYS A 187 0.56 31.52 -9.46
CA LYS A 187 1.24 30.43 -8.76
C LYS A 187 0.51 30.08 -7.49
N LEU A 188 0.30 28.78 -7.28
CA LEU A 188 -0.15 28.23 -6.00
C LEU A 188 1.03 28.17 -4.99
N ASP A 189 0.79 27.68 -3.77
CA ASP A 189 1.87 27.42 -2.83
C ASP A 189 2.84 26.38 -3.43
N PRO A 190 4.17 26.52 -3.24
CA PRO A 190 5.13 25.53 -3.70
C PRO A 190 4.85 24.15 -3.08
N MET A 191 4.90 23.10 -3.91
CA MET A 191 4.76 21.74 -3.46
C MET A 191 5.98 21.33 -2.61
N SER A 192 5.71 20.75 -1.44
CA SER A 192 6.78 20.21 -0.60
C SER A 192 7.44 19.00 -1.28
N PRO A 193 8.78 18.90 -1.28
CA PRO A 193 9.46 17.72 -1.83
C PRO A 193 9.06 16.43 -1.09
N TYR A 194 8.62 16.52 0.16
CA TYR A 194 8.20 15.36 0.97
C TYR A 194 6.88 14.72 0.51
N ILE A 195 6.20 15.25 -0.50
CA ILE A 195 5.10 14.57 -1.20
C ILE A 195 5.56 13.26 -1.85
N TYR A 196 6.85 13.11 -2.16
CA TYR A 196 7.46 11.88 -2.69
C TYR A 196 8.09 11.01 -1.60
N GLY A 197 7.60 11.11 -0.35
CA GLY A 197 8.06 10.31 0.77
C GLY A 197 7.72 8.83 0.62
N GLN A 198 8.42 8.01 1.39
CA GLN A 198 8.27 6.56 1.41
C GLN A 198 8.07 6.05 2.84
N PHE A 199 7.49 4.87 2.97
CA PHE A 199 7.25 4.23 4.26
C PHE A 199 7.84 2.82 4.32
N ILE A 200 8.58 2.53 5.38
CA ILE A 200 9.16 1.23 5.68
C ILE A 200 8.63 0.75 7.03
N GLU A 201 8.09 -0.45 7.07
CA GLU A 201 7.60 -1.09 8.29
C GLU A 201 8.18 -2.49 8.47
N HIS A 202 8.39 -2.91 9.72
CA HIS A 202 8.71 -4.30 10.09
C HIS A 202 7.46 -5.18 9.93
N MET A 203 7.07 -5.43 8.68
CA MET A 203 5.87 -6.14 8.29
C MET A 203 6.14 -7.07 7.11
N GLY A 204 5.64 -8.30 7.18
CA GLY A 204 5.74 -9.26 6.09
C GLY A 204 7.18 -9.46 5.61
N LYS A 205 7.40 -9.27 4.32
CA LYS A 205 8.74 -9.33 3.70
C LYS A 205 9.27 -7.96 3.28
N SER A 206 8.89 -6.88 3.96
CA SER A 206 9.43 -5.56 3.64
C SER A 206 10.92 -5.47 3.97
N ILE A 207 11.30 -5.81 5.17
CA ILE A 207 12.69 -5.80 5.63
C ILE A 207 13.34 -7.18 5.45
N TYR A 208 12.95 -8.16 6.27
CA TYR A 208 13.50 -9.51 6.19
C TYR A 208 12.91 -10.29 5.02
N GLY A 209 13.80 -10.76 4.13
CA GLY A 209 13.40 -11.38 2.85
C GLY A 209 12.97 -10.37 1.78
N GLY A 210 13.14 -9.06 2.04
CA GLY A 210 12.93 -7.96 1.10
C GLY A 210 14.21 -7.16 0.91
N MET A 211 14.40 -6.06 1.68
CA MET A 211 15.57 -5.19 1.54
C MET A 211 16.82 -5.69 2.26
N TRP A 212 16.67 -6.46 3.35
CA TRP A 212 17.79 -6.96 4.16
C TRP A 212 18.35 -8.25 3.55
N ALA A 213 19.68 -8.34 3.44
CA ALA A 213 20.37 -9.39 2.70
C ALA A 213 20.55 -10.72 3.46
N GLU A 214 20.13 -10.81 4.72
CA GLU A 214 20.20 -12.05 5.50
C GLU A 214 19.37 -13.16 4.83
N MET A 215 20.01 -14.29 4.57
CA MET A 215 19.42 -15.43 3.87
C MET A 215 18.83 -16.48 4.81
N LEU A 216 19.24 -16.49 6.10
CA LEU A 216 18.81 -17.49 7.06
C LEU A 216 17.57 -17.02 7.81
N ASP A 217 16.53 -17.86 7.76
CA ASP A 217 15.37 -17.70 8.64
C ASP A 217 15.71 -18.18 10.05
N ASP A 218 15.12 -17.52 11.07
CA ASP A 218 15.35 -17.85 12.49
C ASP A 218 16.85 -18.02 12.82
N ARG A 219 17.65 -17.10 12.36
CA ARG A 219 19.12 -17.15 12.47
C ARG A 219 19.66 -17.11 13.91
N LYS A 220 18.80 -16.75 14.89
CA LYS A 220 19.14 -16.69 16.33
C LYS A 220 18.47 -17.81 17.12
N PHE A 221 17.96 -18.83 16.44
CA PHE A 221 17.40 -20.05 17.02
C PHE A 221 16.30 -19.81 18.06
N TYR A 222 15.38 -18.88 17.77
CA TYR A 222 14.22 -18.61 18.62
C TYR A 222 13.35 -19.85 18.80
N TYR A 223 13.13 -20.61 17.71
CA TYR A 223 12.56 -21.93 17.76
C TYR A 223 13.67 -22.96 17.87
N VAL A 224 13.49 -23.94 18.75
CA VAL A 224 14.45 -25.05 18.89
C VAL A 224 14.57 -25.77 17.55
N PRO A 225 15.78 -25.87 16.97
CA PRO A 225 16.03 -26.63 15.74
C PRO A 225 15.48 -28.05 15.80
N GLY A 226 14.85 -28.49 14.70
CA GLY A 226 14.14 -29.78 14.61
C GLY A 226 12.67 -29.74 15.04
N THR A 227 12.18 -28.66 15.66
CA THR A 227 10.75 -28.48 15.93
C THR A 227 10.01 -28.06 14.67
N LYS A 228 8.69 -28.32 14.60
CA LYS A 228 7.85 -28.00 13.44
C LYS A 228 7.91 -26.52 13.00
N LYS A 229 8.18 -25.60 13.92
CA LYS A 229 8.25 -24.16 13.64
C LYS A 229 9.63 -23.68 13.23
N SER A 230 10.67 -24.46 13.52
CA SER A 230 12.04 -24.09 13.17
C SER A 230 12.32 -24.36 11.69
N PRO A 231 12.97 -23.44 10.96
CA PRO A 231 13.49 -23.69 9.62
C PRO A 231 14.75 -24.58 9.63
N TRP A 232 15.35 -24.81 10.81
CA TRP A 232 16.52 -25.64 11.00
C TRP A 232 16.15 -27.10 11.23
N GLU A 233 16.65 -27.97 10.38
CA GLU A 233 16.49 -29.42 10.46
C GLU A 233 17.62 -30.04 11.30
N THR A 234 17.30 -31.06 12.06
CA THR A 234 18.28 -31.89 12.80
C THR A 234 17.67 -33.26 13.08
N ALA A 235 18.51 -34.29 13.24
CA ALA A 235 18.10 -35.63 13.62
C ALA A 235 17.96 -35.83 15.14
N VAL A 236 18.31 -34.82 15.95
CA VAL A 236 18.27 -34.92 17.41
C VAL A 236 16.83 -34.84 17.91
N ASP A 237 16.51 -35.68 18.92
CA ASP A 237 15.23 -35.60 19.63
C ASP A 237 15.12 -34.23 20.35
N THR A 238 14.18 -33.43 19.90
CA THR A 238 13.95 -32.10 20.45
C THR A 238 13.56 -32.06 21.91
N ASN A 239 13.03 -33.19 22.45
CA ASN A 239 12.74 -33.35 23.89
C ASN A 239 14.00 -33.40 24.77
N SER A 240 15.16 -33.71 24.18
CA SER A 240 16.44 -33.75 24.89
C SER A 240 17.13 -32.39 24.95
N VAL A 241 16.61 -31.39 24.24
CA VAL A 241 17.21 -30.03 24.15
C VAL A 241 16.79 -29.20 25.37
N SER A 242 17.77 -28.72 26.12
CA SER A 242 17.53 -27.77 27.21
C SER A 242 17.65 -26.32 26.73
N ILE A 243 17.11 -25.39 27.53
CA ILE A 243 17.12 -23.97 27.20
C ILE A 243 17.95 -23.22 28.25
N ASP A 244 18.96 -22.49 27.78
CA ASP A 244 19.67 -21.51 28.60
C ASP A 244 18.89 -20.19 28.63
N SER A 245 18.34 -19.87 29.79
CA SER A 245 17.63 -18.61 30.06
C SER A 245 18.44 -17.64 30.93
N SER A 246 19.74 -17.86 31.07
CA SER A 246 20.62 -17.02 31.87
C SER A 246 21.02 -15.72 31.18
N TYR A 247 20.64 -15.54 29.90
CA TYR A 247 21.05 -14.41 29.07
C TYR A 247 22.56 -14.23 28.97
N SER A 248 23.28 -15.34 28.92
CA SER A 248 24.74 -15.40 28.98
C SER A 248 25.45 -14.81 27.74
N TYR A 249 24.75 -14.67 26.61
CA TYR A 249 25.24 -14.09 25.38
C TYR A 249 24.36 -12.99 24.83
N SER A 250 23.08 -13.28 24.68
CA SER A 250 22.06 -12.36 24.14
C SER A 250 20.93 -12.20 25.16
N GLN A 251 20.02 -11.26 24.92
CA GLN A 251 18.79 -11.14 25.70
C GLN A 251 17.73 -12.21 25.32
N GLY A 252 18.08 -13.14 24.43
CA GLY A 252 17.26 -14.28 24.01
C GLY A 252 17.53 -15.55 24.81
N LYS A 253 16.64 -16.52 24.67
CA LYS A 253 16.79 -17.89 25.18
C LYS A 253 17.54 -18.73 24.17
N LEU A 254 18.56 -19.46 24.59
CA LEU A 254 19.46 -20.20 23.71
C LEU A 254 19.24 -21.72 23.84
N PRO A 255 19.10 -22.49 22.73
CA PRO A 255 19.04 -23.93 22.78
C PRO A 255 20.38 -24.54 23.15
N VAL A 256 20.36 -25.54 24.05
CA VAL A 256 21.53 -26.26 24.53
C VAL A 256 21.37 -27.75 24.25
N TYR A 257 22.30 -28.30 23.49
CA TYR A 257 22.35 -29.69 23.08
C TYR A 257 23.38 -30.46 23.87
N GLN A 258 23.07 -31.73 24.17
CA GLN A 258 24.06 -32.70 24.57
C GLN A 258 24.50 -33.44 23.30
N VAL A 259 25.73 -33.22 22.86
CA VAL A 259 26.36 -33.89 21.72
C VAL A 259 27.03 -35.16 22.21
N GLU A 260 26.70 -36.30 21.62
CA GLU A 260 27.30 -37.60 21.99
C GLU A 260 28.42 -38.03 21.04
N ASN A 261 28.38 -37.61 19.79
CA ASN A 261 29.41 -37.84 18.79
C ASN A 261 29.44 -36.67 17.79
N ASN A 262 28.31 -36.45 17.11
CA ASN A 262 28.12 -35.31 16.23
C ASN A 262 26.67 -34.79 16.34
N LEU A 263 26.52 -33.50 15.95
CA LEU A 263 25.24 -32.83 15.78
C LEU A 263 25.29 -32.09 14.46
N SER A 264 24.36 -32.35 13.55
CA SER A 264 24.18 -31.59 12.34
C SER A 264 22.91 -30.77 12.39
N LEU A 265 22.99 -29.51 11.92
CA LEU A 265 21.90 -28.57 11.69
C LEU A 265 21.91 -28.18 10.23
N LYS A 266 20.75 -28.17 9.60
CA LYS A 266 20.62 -27.83 8.17
C LYS A 266 19.48 -26.87 7.93
N GLN A 267 19.72 -25.86 7.11
CA GLN A 267 18.66 -25.02 6.55
C GLN A 267 18.71 -25.11 5.03
N GLN A 268 17.57 -25.33 4.41
CA GLN A 268 17.41 -25.52 2.97
C GLN A 268 16.69 -24.34 2.32
N LYS A 269 16.49 -24.42 1.01
CA LYS A 269 15.80 -23.41 0.18
C LYS A 269 16.53 -22.08 0.14
N LEU A 270 17.85 -22.09 0.23
CA LEU A 270 18.67 -20.89 0.01
C LEU A 270 18.83 -20.66 -1.48
N ALA A 271 18.65 -19.41 -1.93
CA ALA A 271 18.88 -19.05 -3.31
C ALA A 271 20.37 -18.68 -3.50
N LEU A 272 21.05 -19.46 -4.29
CA LEU A 272 22.45 -19.28 -4.62
C LEU A 272 22.59 -18.92 -6.11
N VAL A 273 23.50 -18.01 -6.43
CA VAL A 273 23.79 -17.58 -7.81
C VAL A 273 25.22 -17.98 -8.14
N SER A 274 25.40 -18.72 -9.23
CA SER A 274 26.72 -19.16 -9.70
C SER A 274 27.71 -18.00 -9.81
N GLY A 275 28.89 -18.16 -9.25
CA GLY A 275 29.95 -17.16 -9.22
C GLY A 275 29.81 -16.09 -8.14
N LYS A 276 28.67 -15.98 -7.43
CA LYS A 276 28.57 -15.12 -6.25
C LYS A 276 29.25 -15.74 -5.04
N THR A 277 29.83 -14.88 -4.22
CA THR A 277 30.42 -15.22 -2.92
C THR A 277 29.45 -14.89 -1.81
N TYR A 278 29.42 -15.73 -0.79
CA TYR A 278 28.57 -15.60 0.39
C TYR A 278 29.43 -15.61 1.63
N GLU A 279 29.30 -14.59 2.46
CA GLU A 279 29.95 -14.48 3.75
C GLU A 279 29.02 -14.91 4.88
N GLY A 280 29.58 -15.58 5.85
CA GLY A 280 28.77 -16.04 6.98
C GLY A 280 29.53 -15.98 8.30
N ARG A 281 28.75 -16.13 9.36
CA ARG A 281 29.28 -16.24 10.72
C ARG A 281 28.43 -17.18 11.56
N LEU A 282 29.07 -17.84 12.51
CA LEU A 282 28.43 -18.73 13.45
C LEU A 282 28.90 -18.38 14.87
N VAL A 283 27.95 -18.21 15.79
CA VAL A 283 28.22 -17.95 17.22
C VAL A 283 27.65 -19.06 18.05
N PHE A 284 28.53 -19.70 18.82
CA PHE A 284 28.18 -20.83 19.69
C PHE A 284 29.15 -20.93 20.87
N LYS A 285 28.78 -21.75 21.85
CA LYS A 285 29.65 -22.15 22.99
C LYS A 285 29.67 -23.68 23.06
N GLY A 286 30.89 -24.26 22.99
CA GLY A 286 31.09 -25.71 23.05
C GLY A 286 31.93 -26.09 24.27
N ASN A 287 31.48 -27.03 25.10
CA ASN A 287 32.25 -27.72 26.10
C ASN A 287 32.50 -29.13 25.60
N ASP A 288 33.75 -29.53 25.39
CA ASP A 288 34.18 -30.79 24.81
C ASP A 288 33.67 -31.03 23.37
N ILE A 289 33.34 -29.95 22.66
CA ILE A 289 33.19 -29.93 21.20
C ILE A 289 34.59 -29.64 20.61
N LYS A 290 35.00 -30.43 19.64
CA LYS A 290 36.36 -30.40 19.10
C LYS A 290 36.47 -29.71 17.76
N LYS A 291 35.44 -29.83 16.96
CA LYS A 291 35.43 -29.38 15.58
C LYS A 291 34.04 -28.90 15.19
N VAL A 292 33.97 -27.89 14.33
CA VAL A 292 32.77 -27.53 13.58
C VAL A 292 33.09 -27.53 12.10
N THR A 293 32.24 -28.14 11.29
CA THR A 293 32.29 -28.13 9.83
C THR A 293 31.09 -27.39 9.32
N ILE A 294 31.29 -26.41 8.44
CA ILE A 294 30.25 -25.63 7.80
C ILE A 294 30.29 -25.94 6.32
N ALA A 295 29.16 -26.28 5.73
CA ALA A 295 29.05 -26.62 4.33
C ALA A 295 27.95 -25.80 3.65
N LEU A 296 28.27 -25.10 2.56
CA LEU A 296 27.31 -24.43 1.69
C LEU A 296 27.19 -25.26 0.39
N ASN A 297 26.05 -25.87 0.19
CA ASN A 297 25.73 -26.70 -0.98
C ASN A 297 26.81 -27.77 -1.28
N GLY A 298 27.41 -28.33 -0.21
CA GLY A 298 28.43 -29.37 -0.29
C GLY A 298 29.89 -28.87 -0.28
N ASN A 299 30.17 -27.60 -0.53
CA ASN A 299 31.49 -27.00 -0.29
C ASN A 299 31.66 -26.78 1.21
N GLU A 300 32.72 -27.34 1.82
CA GLU A 300 32.87 -27.37 3.27
C GLU A 300 34.17 -26.73 3.75
N GLU A 301 34.10 -26.11 4.91
CA GLU A 301 35.23 -25.60 5.68
C GLU A 301 35.13 -26.10 7.13
N SER A 302 36.26 -26.45 7.72
CA SER A 302 36.32 -27.00 9.10
C SER A 302 37.18 -26.14 10.01
N PHE A 303 36.69 -25.99 11.24
CA PHE A 303 37.37 -25.18 12.27
C PHE A 303 37.55 -25.99 13.56
N ASP A 304 38.70 -25.89 14.16
CA ASP A 304 38.94 -26.44 15.49
C ASP A 304 38.25 -25.59 16.56
N VAL A 305 37.59 -26.24 17.47
CA VAL A 305 36.89 -25.61 18.61
C VAL A 305 37.74 -25.73 19.85
N SER A 306 38.03 -24.61 20.50
CA SER A 306 38.84 -24.57 21.70
C SER A 306 38.20 -23.71 22.79
N GLY A 307 38.33 -24.13 24.04
CA GLY A 307 37.79 -23.40 25.20
C GLY A 307 36.31 -23.59 25.44
N SER A 308 35.77 -22.91 26.47
CA SER A 308 34.41 -23.05 26.96
C SER A 308 33.61 -21.74 26.95
N ASN A 309 34.09 -20.72 26.25
CA ASN A 309 33.42 -19.45 26.07
C ASN A 309 32.67 -19.41 24.73
N PHE A 310 31.79 -18.40 24.54
CA PHE A 310 31.22 -18.13 23.23
C PHE A 310 32.31 -17.78 22.23
N GLN A 311 32.28 -18.39 21.06
CA GLN A 311 33.18 -18.22 19.93
C GLN A 311 32.37 -17.72 18.74
N LYS A 312 32.98 -16.86 17.91
CA LYS A 312 32.47 -16.40 16.64
C LYS A 312 33.40 -16.89 15.54
N ILE A 313 32.89 -17.72 14.66
CA ILE A 313 33.61 -18.21 13.48
C ILE A 313 33.03 -17.45 12.27
N THR A 314 33.91 -17.00 11.38
CA THR A 314 33.53 -16.43 10.07
C THR A 314 33.99 -17.37 8.97
N PHE A 315 33.19 -17.45 7.90
CA PHE A 315 33.45 -18.31 6.75
C PHE A 315 32.99 -17.62 5.46
N GLU A 316 33.51 -18.08 4.34
CA GLU A 316 33.19 -17.54 3.02
C GLU A 316 33.12 -18.68 2.01
N PHE A 317 32.07 -18.71 1.18
CA PHE A 317 31.91 -19.70 0.12
C PHE A 317 31.51 -19.03 -1.20
N SER A 318 32.06 -19.51 -2.31
CA SER A 318 31.59 -19.17 -3.64
C SER A 318 30.64 -20.26 -4.13
N ALA A 319 29.47 -19.85 -4.66
CA ALA A 319 28.53 -20.80 -5.28
C ALA A 319 29.02 -21.23 -6.67
N GLU A 320 29.13 -22.52 -6.90
CA GLU A 320 29.52 -23.07 -8.19
C GLU A 320 28.35 -23.11 -9.18
N GLU A 321 27.12 -23.30 -8.65
CA GLU A 321 25.89 -23.43 -9.44
C GLU A 321 24.80 -22.51 -8.91
N THR A 322 23.94 -22.04 -9.82
CA THR A 322 22.69 -21.35 -9.45
C THR A 322 21.68 -22.36 -8.97
N SER A 323 21.05 -22.11 -7.81
CA SER A 323 20.07 -22.99 -7.19
C SER A 323 19.09 -22.22 -6.31
N ASP A 324 17.80 -22.49 -6.44
CA ASP A 324 16.76 -21.98 -5.52
C ASP A 324 16.57 -22.87 -4.28
N ASN A 325 17.27 -24.02 -4.24
CA ASN A 325 17.20 -25.01 -3.17
C ASN A 325 18.57 -25.34 -2.58
N GLY A 326 19.46 -24.35 -2.51
CA GLY A 326 20.74 -24.46 -1.81
C GLY A 326 20.54 -24.75 -0.31
N SER A 327 21.59 -25.21 0.34
CA SER A 327 21.55 -25.52 1.77
C SER A 327 22.82 -25.10 2.49
N LEU A 328 22.63 -24.61 3.74
CA LEU A 328 23.71 -24.47 4.73
C LEU A 328 23.60 -25.60 5.73
N GLU A 329 24.69 -26.34 5.93
CA GLU A 329 24.81 -27.40 6.93
C GLU A 329 25.93 -27.08 7.90
N ILE A 330 25.66 -27.24 9.20
CA ILE A 330 26.60 -26.97 10.29
C ILE A 330 26.72 -28.24 11.13
N THR A 331 27.88 -28.89 11.13
CA THR A 331 28.12 -30.11 11.87
C THR A 331 29.13 -29.91 12.98
N PHE A 332 28.74 -30.19 14.19
CA PHE A 332 29.60 -30.15 15.40
C PHE A 332 30.02 -31.57 15.77
N GLU A 333 31.33 -31.77 16.01
CA GLU A 333 31.90 -33.05 16.42
C GLU A 333 32.49 -32.94 17.84
N GLY A 334 32.16 -33.91 18.69
CA GLY A 334 32.61 -33.99 20.08
C GLY A 334 31.66 -34.73 21.00
N THR A 335 31.98 -34.73 22.30
CA THR A 335 31.13 -35.36 23.32
C THR A 335 30.95 -34.40 24.48
N GLY A 336 29.90 -33.57 24.45
CA GLY A 336 29.72 -32.53 25.46
C GLY A 336 28.53 -31.59 25.18
N LYS A 337 28.54 -30.41 25.80
CA LYS A 337 27.46 -29.44 25.69
C LYS A 337 27.72 -28.40 24.59
N LEU A 338 26.72 -28.16 23.76
CA LEU A 338 26.71 -27.13 22.74
C LEU A 338 25.58 -26.16 22.99
N THR A 339 25.87 -24.87 23.11
CA THR A 339 24.90 -23.76 23.14
C THR A 339 24.99 -23.00 21.84
N LEU A 340 23.89 -22.88 21.12
CA LEU A 340 23.80 -22.09 19.88
C LEU A 340 23.33 -20.67 20.20
N ALA A 341 23.92 -19.68 19.56
CA ALA A 341 23.55 -18.28 19.78
C ALA A 341 23.07 -17.58 18.51
N ALA A 342 23.84 -17.62 17.42
CA ALA A 342 23.45 -17.00 16.16
C ALA A 342 24.19 -17.64 14.99
N ALA A 343 23.57 -17.65 13.82
CA ALA A 343 24.17 -17.86 12.53
C ALA A 343 23.83 -16.69 11.60
N SER A 344 24.57 -16.52 10.50
CA SER A 344 24.27 -15.55 9.46
C SER A 344 24.89 -16.00 8.16
N LEU A 345 24.21 -15.73 7.04
CA LEU A 345 24.71 -15.95 5.69
C LEU A 345 24.17 -14.84 4.79
N MET A 346 25.05 -14.09 4.17
CA MET A 346 24.69 -12.99 3.25
C MET A 346 25.53 -13.07 1.98
N PRO A 347 25.05 -12.59 0.82
CA PRO A 347 25.92 -12.30 -0.31
C PRO A 347 27.00 -11.30 0.12
N SER A 348 28.25 -11.52 -0.28
CA SER A 348 29.39 -10.66 0.13
C SER A 348 29.37 -9.27 -0.52
N ASP A 349 28.58 -9.11 -1.60
CA ASP A 349 28.33 -7.84 -2.27
C ASP A 349 27.22 -7.00 -1.62
N ASN A 350 26.68 -7.43 -0.46
CA ASN A 350 25.69 -6.65 0.27
C ASN A 350 26.20 -5.25 0.61
N ILE A 351 25.33 -4.26 0.56
CA ILE A 351 25.66 -2.88 0.91
C ILE A 351 25.27 -2.66 2.37
N LYS A 352 26.23 -2.90 3.28
CA LYS A 352 26.02 -2.71 4.73
C LYS A 352 24.83 -3.54 5.28
N GLY A 353 24.64 -4.74 4.76
CA GLY A 353 23.55 -5.64 5.11
C GLY A 353 22.30 -5.50 4.22
N TYR A 354 22.25 -4.53 3.32
CA TYR A 354 21.16 -4.35 2.36
C TYR A 354 21.46 -5.01 1.02
N ARG A 355 20.42 -5.44 0.34
CA ARG A 355 20.50 -6.04 -1.00
C ARG A 355 20.81 -4.98 -2.06
N PRO A 356 21.88 -5.15 -2.87
CA PRO A 356 22.32 -4.14 -3.83
C PRO A 356 21.25 -3.78 -4.86
N GLU A 357 20.53 -4.78 -5.39
CA GLU A 357 19.47 -4.60 -6.39
C GLU A 357 18.27 -3.80 -5.83
N VAL A 358 17.98 -3.91 -4.55
CA VAL A 358 16.93 -3.13 -3.89
C VAL A 358 17.40 -1.69 -3.65
N ILE A 359 18.63 -1.50 -3.18
CA ILE A 359 19.24 -0.16 -3.00
C ILE A 359 19.27 0.61 -4.32
N GLU A 360 19.60 -0.06 -5.43
CA GLU A 360 19.61 0.58 -6.75
C GLU A 360 18.21 1.08 -7.16
N LEU A 361 17.17 0.30 -6.92
CA LEU A 361 15.79 0.72 -7.20
C LEU A 361 15.31 1.83 -6.24
N MET A 362 15.69 1.77 -4.95
CA MET A 362 15.40 2.85 -4.00
C MET A 362 16.07 4.16 -4.39
N LYS A 363 17.31 4.13 -4.91
CA LYS A 363 17.98 5.31 -5.47
C LYS A 363 17.26 5.87 -6.71
N GLN A 364 16.68 5.01 -7.55
CA GLN A 364 15.88 5.45 -8.70
C GLN A 364 14.56 6.11 -8.28
N LEU A 365 13.98 5.73 -7.14
CA LEU A 365 12.81 6.43 -6.57
C LEU A 365 13.19 7.84 -6.07
N ASP A 366 14.43 8.08 -5.69
CA ASP A 366 14.95 9.36 -5.17
C ASP A 366 14.06 9.98 -4.09
N ALA A 367 13.57 9.15 -3.17
CA ALA A 367 12.63 9.59 -2.15
C ALA A 367 13.32 10.52 -1.13
N PRO A 368 12.80 11.72 -0.90
CA PRO A 368 13.44 12.73 -0.04
C PRO A 368 13.32 12.41 1.45
N ILE A 369 12.45 11.48 1.82
CA ILE A 369 12.20 11.09 3.21
C ILE A 369 11.66 9.65 3.29
N TYR A 370 12.08 8.94 4.35
CA TYR A 370 11.56 7.63 4.70
C TYR A 370 10.98 7.64 6.11
N ARG A 371 9.73 7.19 6.26
CA ARG A 371 9.09 6.95 7.56
C ARG A 371 9.44 5.55 8.05
N TRP A 372 9.80 5.40 9.34
CA TRP A 372 10.20 4.17 10.00
C TRP A 372 9.94 4.25 11.53
N PRO A 373 9.79 3.17 12.33
CA PRO A 373 9.92 1.75 12.00
C PRO A 373 8.60 1.11 11.55
N GLY A 374 7.53 1.85 11.48
CA GLY A 374 6.29 1.30 11.02
C GLY A 374 5.05 2.03 11.48
N GLY A 375 3.94 1.43 11.06
CA GLY A 375 2.56 1.67 11.40
C GLY A 375 2.19 0.95 12.70
N ASN A 376 1.45 -0.19 12.58
CA ASN A 376 1.03 -0.95 13.76
C ASN A 376 2.21 -1.54 14.56
N PHE A 377 3.30 -1.88 13.89
CA PHE A 377 4.52 -2.41 14.52
C PHE A 377 5.05 -1.50 15.64
N VAL A 378 5.13 -0.17 15.42
CA VAL A 378 5.75 0.75 16.38
C VAL A 378 5.07 0.72 17.74
N SER A 379 3.76 0.47 17.79
CA SER A 379 2.99 0.47 19.05
C SER A 379 3.37 -0.62 20.03
N GLY A 380 4.04 -1.69 19.56
CA GLY A 380 4.56 -2.78 20.39
C GLY A 380 6.08 -2.78 20.55
N TYR A 381 6.80 -1.89 19.87
CA TYR A 381 8.24 -1.92 19.74
C TYR A 381 8.96 -1.15 20.85
N ASP A 382 10.00 -1.74 21.42
CA ASP A 382 11.00 -1.04 22.22
C ASP A 382 12.28 -0.86 21.36
N TRP A 383 12.52 0.36 20.92
CA TRP A 383 13.66 0.71 20.07
C TRP A 383 15.02 0.26 20.60
N LYS A 384 15.16 0.08 21.92
CA LYS A 384 16.39 -0.40 22.57
C LYS A 384 16.76 -1.82 22.18
N ASP A 385 15.79 -2.64 21.79
CA ASP A 385 16.04 -4.00 21.33
C ASP A 385 16.87 -4.02 20.02
N GLY A 386 16.78 -2.96 19.21
CA GLY A 386 17.53 -2.77 17.96
C GLY A 386 18.92 -2.13 18.15
N ILE A 387 19.46 -2.03 19.38
CA ILE A 387 20.73 -1.36 19.65
C ILE A 387 21.83 -2.37 20.00
N GLY A 388 23.07 -2.11 19.54
CA GLY A 388 24.25 -2.91 19.80
C GLY A 388 24.53 -3.97 18.74
N ASP A 389 25.33 -4.99 19.08
CA ASP A 389 25.69 -6.09 18.17
C ASP A 389 24.44 -6.88 17.75
N PRO A 390 24.09 -6.98 16.44
CA PRO A 390 22.90 -7.68 15.96
C PRO A 390 22.79 -9.14 16.41
N ASP A 391 23.92 -9.83 16.62
CA ASP A 391 23.93 -11.22 17.09
C ASP A 391 23.51 -11.35 18.57
N LYS A 392 23.54 -10.23 19.33
CA LYS A 392 23.15 -10.16 20.75
C LYS A 392 21.77 -9.57 20.98
N ARG A 393 21.18 -8.93 19.97
CA ARG A 393 19.82 -8.36 20.06
C ARG A 393 18.78 -9.48 20.22
N PRO A 394 17.70 -9.28 21.00
CA PRO A 394 16.69 -10.30 21.19
C PRO A 394 15.88 -10.54 19.92
N THR A 395 15.58 -11.80 19.61
CA THR A 395 14.47 -12.13 18.72
C THR A 395 13.18 -12.14 19.54
N LYS A 396 12.14 -11.44 19.11
CA LYS A 396 10.85 -11.34 19.79
C LYS A 396 9.71 -11.75 18.86
N PHE A 397 8.63 -12.29 19.43
CA PHE A 397 7.38 -12.46 18.70
C PHE A 397 6.69 -11.09 18.61
N GLU A 398 6.54 -10.60 17.40
CA GLU A 398 5.89 -9.37 17.08
C GLU A 398 4.37 -9.59 16.97
N ARG A 399 3.58 -8.80 17.70
CA ARG A 399 2.14 -9.06 17.89
C ARG A 399 1.25 -8.33 16.90
N ALA A 400 1.74 -7.28 16.27
CA ALA A 400 0.95 -6.53 15.30
C ALA A 400 0.74 -7.35 14.02
N TRP A 401 1.81 -7.97 13.52
CA TRP A 401 1.81 -8.73 12.28
C TRP A 401 2.03 -10.24 12.46
N ASN A 402 2.09 -10.71 13.71
CA ASN A 402 2.22 -12.14 14.07
C ASN A 402 3.46 -12.83 13.47
N GLY A 403 4.59 -12.15 13.45
CA GLY A 403 5.87 -12.62 12.95
C GLY A 403 6.96 -12.68 14.00
N LEU A 404 8.18 -13.05 13.57
CA LEU A 404 9.39 -12.86 14.37
C LEU A 404 10.07 -11.55 13.99
N GLU A 405 10.36 -10.73 14.99
CA GLU A 405 11.25 -9.58 14.86
C GLU A 405 12.65 -9.98 15.32
N TYR A 406 13.58 -9.98 14.38
CA TYR A 406 14.97 -10.37 14.66
C TYR A 406 15.78 -9.23 15.26
N ASN A 407 15.31 -8.00 15.17
CA ASN A 407 16.03 -6.78 15.56
C ASN A 407 17.40 -6.63 14.86
N ASP A 408 17.54 -7.15 13.64
CA ASP A 408 18.77 -6.98 12.87
C ASP A 408 18.85 -5.59 12.23
N VAL A 409 17.70 -5.03 11.89
CA VAL A 409 17.56 -3.66 11.42
C VAL A 409 16.97 -2.82 12.56
N GLY A 410 17.80 -1.97 13.16
CA GLY A 410 17.41 -1.02 14.19
C GLY A 410 17.75 0.41 13.75
N ILE A 411 17.89 1.31 14.75
CA ILE A 411 18.17 2.74 14.50
C ILE A 411 19.41 2.94 13.62
N HIS A 412 20.52 2.27 13.95
CA HIS A 412 21.78 2.48 13.23
C HIS A 412 21.71 2.01 11.79
N GLU A 413 21.12 0.85 11.55
CA GLU A 413 20.94 0.31 10.20
C GLU A 413 19.99 1.18 9.37
N PHE A 414 18.88 1.65 9.97
CA PHE A 414 17.96 2.56 9.27
C PHE A 414 18.63 3.91 8.94
N MET A 415 19.36 4.53 9.90
CA MET A 415 20.06 5.78 9.61
C MET A 415 21.18 5.59 8.57
N GLN A 416 21.84 4.43 8.56
CA GLN A 416 22.78 4.07 7.51
C GLN A 416 22.11 3.91 6.14
N LEU A 417 20.89 3.37 6.08
CA LEU A 417 20.09 3.36 4.85
C LEU A 417 19.82 4.79 4.37
N CYS A 418 19.43 5.70 5.27
CA CYS A 418 19.23 7.10 4.93
C CYS A 418 20.52 7.76 4.38
N GLU A 419 21.69 7.43 4.94
CA GLU A 419 22.98 7.91 4.40
C GLU A 419 23.28 7.35 3.00
N ILE A 420 23.03 6.05 2.75
CA ILE A 420 23.23 5.39 1.45
C ILE A 420 22.34 6.00 0.37
N LEU A 421 21.13 6.40 0.75
CA LEU A 421 20.12 6.97 -0.15
C LEU A 421 20.15 8.51 -0.19
N GLU A 422 20.98 9.16 0.62
CA GLU A 422 21.08 10.62 0.77
C GLU A 422 19.72 11.27 1.12
N THR A 423 18.95 10.63 1.98
CA THR A 423 17.57 10.98 2.31
C THR A 423 17.37 11.38 3.78
N LYS A 424 16.19 11.89 4.13
CA LYS A 424 15.81 12.26 5.49
C LYS A 424 15.05 11.11 6.18
N ALA A 425 15.00 11.18 7.52
CA ALA A 425 14.23 10.26 8.34
C ALA A 425 12.99 10.96 8.94
N ASN A 426 11.85 10.24 8.94
CA ASN A 426 10.66 10.51 9.75
C ASN A 426 10.47 9.33 10.71
N ILE A 427 10.66 9.56 12.01
CA ILE A 427 10.65 8.50 13.02
C ILE A 427 9.31 8.49 13.75
N ALA A 428 8.65 7.32 13.77
CA ALA A 428 7.45 7.10 14.57
C ALA A 428 7.83 6.55 15.95
N VAL A 429 7.29 7.16 17.03
CA VAL A 429 7.53 6.70 18.39
C VAL A 429 6.37 5.86 18.93
N ASN A 430 6.67 4.93 19.85
CA ASN A 430 5.69 4.05 20.46
C ASN A 430 4.77 4.80 21.43
N THR A 431 3.58 5.19 20.99
CA THR A 431 2.50 5.71 21.85
C THR A 431 1.41 4.67 22.15
N GLY A 432 1.47 3.48 21.59
CA GLY A 432 0.55 2.40 21.92
C GLY A 432 0.81 1.85 23.31
N LEU A 433 1.82 0.99 23.46
CA LEU A 433 2.21 0.38 24.72
C LEU A 433 3.38 1.10 25.42
N GLY A 434 4.04 2.04 24.71
CA GLY A 434 5.17 2.82 25.23
C GLY A 434 4.76 3.98 26.12
N THR A 435 5.78 4.62 26.70
CA THR A 435 5.67 5.74 27.65
C THR A 435 6.28 7.01 27.08
N ALA A 436 5.95 8.16 27.65
CA ALA A 436 6.58 9.44 27.29
C ALA A 436 8.10 9.43 27.54
N GLU A 437 8.58 8.73 28.56
CA GLU A 437 10.01 8.55 28.82
C GLU A 437 10.68 7.71 27.72
N LEU A 438 10.01 6.66 27.21
CA LEU A 438 10.55 5.86 26.12
C LEU A 438 10.78 6.70 24.85
N ALA A 439 9.80 7.53 24.48
CA ALA A 439 9.88 8.43 23.34
C ALA A 439 10.92 9.55 23.54
N ALA A 440 10.96 10.18 24.72
CA ALA A 440 11.96 11.19 25.04
C ALA A 440 13.39 10.62 25.00
N ASN A 441 13.60 9.41 25.51
CA ASN A 441 14.89 8.72 25.47
C ASN A 441 15.28 8.36 24.03
N GLU A 442 14.32 8.07 23.15
CA GLU A 442 14.55 7.82 21.74
C GLU A 442 15.03 9.10 21.02
N VAL A 443 14.36 10.24 21.26
CA VAL A 443 14.83 11.55 20.76
C VAL A 443 16.23 11.87 21.27
N GLU A 444 16.50 11.64 22.55
CA GLU A 444 17.84 11.86 23.12
C GLU A 444 18.91 10.93 22.48
N TYR A 445 18.52 9.67 22.18
CA TYR A 445 19.42 8.74 21.50
C TYR A 445 19.76 9.21 20.08
N PHE A 446 18.79 9.71 19.34
CA PHE A 446 19.03 10.24 17.99
C PHE A 446 19.75 11.60 18.00
N ASN A 447 19.30 12.55 18.81
CA ASN A 447 19.65 13.96 18.68
C ASN A 447 20.48 14.50 19.85
N GLY A 448 20.51 13.80 20.98
CA GLY A 448 21.24 14.26 22.15
C GLY A 448 22.78 14.24 21.94
N PRO A 449 23.52 15.21 22.48
CA PRO A 449 24.98 15.18 22.43
C PRO A 449 25.55 14.00 23.23
N ALA A 450 26.77 13.58 22.91
CA ALA A 450 27.43 12.45 23.58
C ALA A 450 27.68 12.66 25.11
N SER A 451 27.43 13.83 25.63
CA SER A 451 27.44 14.15 27.06
C SER A 451 26.15 13.77 27.79
N THR A 452 25.06 13.50 27.12
CA THR A 452 23.80 13.03 27.71
C THR A 452 23.80 11.50 27.79
N LYS A 453 22.90 10.93 28.61
CA LYS A 453 22.86 9.49 28.86
C LYS A 453 22.64 8.66 27.59
N MET A 454 21.63 9.02 26.78
CA MET A 454 21.31 8.28 25.56
C MET A 454 22.26 8.63 24.41
N GLY A 455 22.73 9.89 24.33
CA GLY A 455 23.77 10.31 23.39
C GLY A 455 25.11 9.62 23.65
N GLN A 456 25.49 9.40 24.91
CA GLN A 456 26.65 8.60 25.28
C GLN A 456 26.49 7.14 24.81
N TRP A 457 25.31 6.54 25.05
CA TRP A 457 25.04 5.17 24.61
C TRP A 457 25.09 5.03 23.09
N ARG A 458 24.59 6.02 22.32
CA ARG A 458 24.76 6.07 20.86
C ARG A 458 26.26 6.10 20.49
N ALA A 459 27.05 6.94 21.16
CA ALA A 459 28.48 7.06 20.91
C ALA A 459 29.24 5.76 21.21
N GLU A 460 28.90 5.05 22.28
CA GLU A 460 29.43 3.71 22.63
C GLU A 460 29.10 2.66 21.56
N ASN A 461 27.99 2.83 20.81
CA ASN A 461 27.63 2.02 19.68
C ASN A 461 28.22 2.51 18.33
N GLY A 462 29.24 3.37 18.38
CA GLY A 462 30.03 3.78 17.22
C GLY A 462 29.57 5.03 16.50
N HIS A 463 28.56 5.75 17.02
CA HIS A 463 28.06 6.97 16.40
C HIS A 463 28.06 8.15 17.39
N PRO A 464 29.18 8.85 17.58
CA PRO A 464 29.30 9.93 18.58
C PRO A 464 28.47 11.17 18.21
N GLU A 465 28.32 11.48 16.92
CA GLU A 465 27.58 12.65 16.48
C GLU A 465 26.06 12.40 16.45
N PRO A 466 25.24 13.41 16.79
CA PRO A 466 23.78 13.32 16.64
C PRO A 466 23.36 13.10 15.20
N TYR A 467 22.28 12.32 14.99
CA TYR A 467 21.65 12.15 13.68
C TYR A 467 20.85 13.38 13.21
N ASN A 468 20.45 14.24 14.14
CA ASN A 468 19.70 15.47 13.88
C ASN A 468 18.37 15.23 13.12
N VAL A 469 17.64 14.19 13.48
CA VAL A 469 16.34 13.89 12.93
C VAL A 469 15.32 14.97 13.33
N LYS A 470 14.60 15.52 12.34
CA LYS A 470 13.68 16.64 12.53
C LYS A 470 12.21 16.21 12.66
N LEU A 471 11.80 15.20 11.91
CA LEU A 471 10.40 14.81 11.77
C LEU A 471 10.09 13.56 12.61
N TRP A 472 9.07 13.67 13.47
CA TRP A 472 8.71 12.64 14.44
C TRP A 472 7.20 12.44 14.51
N ALA A 473 6.72 11.25 14.19
CA ALA A 473 5.33 10.87 14.36
C ALA A 473 5.06 10.40 15.80
N VAL A 474 4.11 11.05 16.49
CA VAL A 474 3.77 10.76 17.88
C VAL A 474 2.72 9.64 17.94
N GLY A 475 3.12 8.47 17.46
CA GLY A 475 2.30 7.26 17.40
C GLY A 475 1.79 6.95 15.99
N ASN A 476 0.90 5.96 15.92
CA ASN A 476 0.29 5.47 14.68
C ASN A 476 -1.15 5.03 14.95
N GLU A 477 -2.13 5.51 14.17
CA GLU A 477 -3.52 5.03 14.08
C GLU A 477 -4.20 4.72 15.44
N MET A 478 -3.91 5.48 16.47
CA MET A 478 -4.39 5.20 17.83
C MET A 478 -5.92 5.17 17.96
N PHE A 479 -6.64 5.56 16.91
CA PHE A 479 -8.09 5.50 16.77
C PHE A 479 -8.60 4.09 16.40
N GLY A 480 -7.78 3.26 15.71
CA GLY A 480 -8.19 1.99 15.13
C GLY A 480 -8.13 0.82 16.13
N ASP A 481 -9.16 -0.02 16.18
CA ASP A 481 -9.22 -1.19 17.06
C ASP A 481 -8.23 -2.31 16.67
N TRP A 482 -7.66 -2.25 15.46
CA TRP A 482 -6.55 -3.08 14.98
C TRP A 482 -5.20 -2.67 15.55
N GLN A 483 -5.06 -1.42 16.03
CA GLN A 483 -3.80 -0.87 16.53
C GLN A 483 -3.50 -1.33 17.95
N LEU A 484 -2.28 -1.80 18.21
CA LEU A 484 -1.86 -2.16 19.56
C LEU A 484 -1.92 -0.93 20.48
N GLY A 485 -2.68 -1.06 21.59
CA GLY A 485 -2.83 0.01 22.56
C GLY A 485 -3.72 1.17 22.09
N HIS A 486 -4.59 0.95 21.08
CA HIS A 486 -5.62 1.90 20.67
C HIS A 486 -6.43 2.40 21.86
N MET A 487 -6.94 3.62 21.76
CA MET A 487 -7.66 4.24 22.87
C MET A 487 -8.65 5.30 22.37
N PRO A 488 -9.67 5.66 23.21
CA PRO A 488 -10.55 6.79 22.92
C PRO A 488 -9.77 8.10 22.74
N ILE A 489 -10.29 8.99 21.90
CA ILE A 489 -9.65 10.28 21.58
C ILE A 489 -9.34 11.11 22.82
N GLU A 490 -10.20 11.10 23.82
CA GLU A 490 -10.04 11.86 25.08
C GLU A 490 -8.81 11.39 25.88
N ASP A 491 -8.44 10.14 25.77
CA ASP A 491 -7.25 9.58 26.41
C ASP A 491 -6.00 9.75 25.54
N TYR A 492 -6.16 9.64 24.20
CA TYR A 492 -5.05 9.92 23.30
C TYR A 492 -4.59 11.38 23.36
N VAL A 493 -5.48 12.35 23.40
CA VAL A 493 -5.15 13.77 23.63
C VAL A 493 -4.22 13.95 24.84
N LYS A 494 -4.57 13.35 25.99
CA LYS A 494 -3.74 13.43 27.20
C LYS A 494 -2.37 12.76 27.01
N LYS A 495 -2.37 11.58 26.38
CA LYS A 495 -1.14 10.83 26.13
C LYS A 495 -0.25 11.57 25.12
N HIS A 496 -0.81 12.02 24.00
CA HIS A 496 -0.12 12.81 23.00
C HIS A 496 0.56 14.05 23.61
N ASN A 497 -0.18 14.88 24.30
CA ASN A 497 0.36 16.12 24.90
C ASN A 497 1.49 15.83 25.88
N LYS A 498 1.38 14.75 26.66
CA LYS A 498 2.45 14.31 27.57
C LYS A 498 3.68 13.82 26.85
N VAL A 499 3.52 13.03 25.77
CA VAL A 499 4.63 12.51 24.97
C VAL A 499 5.29 13.64 24.21
N ALA A 500 4.53 14.46 23.47
CA ALA A 500 5.05 15.60 22.72
C ALA A 500 5.84 16.57 23.60
N LYS A 501 5.31 16.91 24.79
CA LYS A 501 6.05 17.74 25.73
C LYS A 501 7.38 17.11 26.16
N ALA A 502 7.38 15.81 26.47
CA ALA A 502 8.61 15.12 26.90
C ALA A 502 9.66 15.05 25.77
N MET A 503 9.24 14.90 24.53
CA MET A 503 10.12 14.94 23.36
C MET A 503 10.72 16.34 23.16
N TRP A 504 9.90 17.41 23.23
CA TRP A 504 10.38 18.78 23.12
C TRP A 504 11.22 19.26 24.32
N ASP A 505 11.01 18.70 25.51
CA ASP A 505 11.88 18.95 26.66
C ASP A 505 13.33 18.44 26.41
N VAL A 506 13.49 17.46 25.51
CA VAL A 506 14.81 16.93 25.06
C VAL A 506 15.36 17.73 23.88
N ASP A 507 14.56 17.90 22.83
CA ASP A 507 14.96 18.70 21.65
C ASP A 507 13.79 19.59 21.18
N PRO A 508 13.80 20.89 21.52
CA PRO A 508 12.72 21.82 21.16
C PRO A 508 12.68 22.16 19.65
N ASN A 509 13.63 21.70 18.85
CA ASN A 509 13.73 22.02 17.43
C ASN A 509 13.19 20.92 16.50
N ILE A 510 12.61 19.86 17.06
CA ILE A 510 11.98 18.80 16.27
C ILE A 510 10.53 19.16 15.92
N ASP A 511 10.08 18.66 14.78
CA ASP A 511 8.72 18.80 14.30
C ASP A 511 7.92 17.53 14.64
N LEU A 512 6.79 17.71 15.31
CA LEU A 512 5.94 16.62 15.79
C LEU A 512 4.70 16.48 14.91
N ILE A 513 4.45 15.25 14.48
CA ILE A 513 3.29 14.84 13.68
C ILE A 513 2.31 14.12 14.63
N ALA A 514 1.14 14.69 14.86
CA ALA A 514 0.11 14.08 15.69
C ALA A 514 -0.68 13.05 14.88
N VAL A 515 -1.20 12.00 15.51
CA VAL A 515 -2.12 11.07 14.85
C VAL A 515 -3.45 11.76 14.57
N GLY A 516 -3.83 11.84 13.32
CA GLY A 516 -5.10 12.35 12.81
C GLY A 516 -6.04 11.24 12.36
N TYR A 517 -7.30 11.57 12.24
CA TYR A 517 -8.35 10.81 11.57
C TYR A 517 -9.54 11.75 11.31
N PRO A 518 -10.11 11.80 10.09
CA PRO A 518 -11.14 12.78 9.73
C PRO A 518 -12.34 12.79 10.68
N GLY A 519 -12.91 13.98 10.92
CA GLY A 519 -14.09 14.19 11.76
C GLY A 519 -13.77 14.43 13.22
N LYS A 520 -14.53 13.81 14.14
CA LYS A 520 -14.46 14.06 15.59
C LYS A 520 -13.04 13.94 16.17
N TRP A 521 -12.23 13.00 15.65
CA TRP A 521 -10.87 12.81 16.12
C TRP A 521 -10.01 14.06 15.88
N ASN A 522 -9.98 14.54 14.64
CA ASN A 522 -9.23 15.75 14.27
C ASN A 522 -9.73 16.98 14.98
N ASP A 523 -11.06 17.14 15.11
CA ASP A 523 -11.65 18.25 15.89
C ASP A 523 -11.15 18.28 17.34
N MET A 524 -11.07 17.11 17.98
CA MET A 524 -10.57 17.00 19.35
C MET A 524 -9.06 17.26 19.44
N MET A 525 -8.27 16.78 18.47
CA MET A 525 -6.84 17.07 18.40
C MET A 525 -6.58 18.56 18.20
N TYR A 526 -7.26 19.21 17.26
CA TYR A 526 -7.14 20.65 17.04
C TYR A 526 -7.52 21.47 18.28
N LYS A 527 -8.63 21.13 18.95
CA LYS A 527 -9.11 21.86 20.14
C LYS A 527 -8.20 21.71 21.36
N ASN A 528 -7.50 20.59 21.50
CA ASN A 528 -6.82 20.24 22.76
C ASN A 528 -5.32 19.97 22.63
N SER A 529 -4.80 19.80 21.42
CA SER A 529 -3.42 19.40 21.18
C SER A 529 -2.67 20.28 20.15
N ALA A 530 -3.30 21.34 19.61
CA ALA A 530 -2.69 22.21 18.62
C ALA A 530 -1.38 22.89 19.06
N GLU A 531 -1.15 23.03 20.39
CA GLU A 531 0.11 23.53 20.96
C GLU A 531 1.18 22.43 21.11
N TYR A 532 0.85 21.18 20.77
CA TYR A 532 1.69 20.02 20.96
C TYR A 532 1.96 19.27 19.65
N MET A 533 1.74 19.92 18.50
CA MET A 533 2.03 19.36 17.17
C MET A 533 2.44 20.43 16.17
N THR A 534 3.31 20.08 15.23
CA THR A 534 3.66 20.88 14.05
C THR A 534 2.76 20.49 12.87
N PHE A 535 2.54 19.18 12.71
CA PHE A 535 1.74 18.58 11.65
C PHE A 535 0.71 17.60 12.25
N ILE A 536 -0.28 17.22 11.44
CA ILE A 536 -1.23 16.17 11.76
C ILE A 536 -1.22 15.11 10.67
N SER A 537 -1.16 13.83 11.05
CA SER A 537 -1.12 12.73 10.08
C SER A 537 -2.51 12.34 9.60
N GLU A 538 -2.57 11.85 8.37
CA GLU A 538 -3.73 11.17 7.81
C GLU A 538 -3.27 9.92 7.06
N HIS A 539 -4.16 8.91 6.99
CA HIS A 539 -3.92 7.66 6.29
C HIS A 539 -5.12 7.27 5.45
N PHE A 540 -4.90 6.74 4.27
CA PHE A 540 -5.96 6.07 3.53
C PHE A 540 -5.44 4.95 2.63
N TYR A 541 -6.30 3.94 2.45
CA TYR A 541 -6.10 2.87 1.48
C TYR A 541 -7.36 2.67 0.65
N LYS A 542 -7.19 2.50 -0.66
CA LYS A 542 -8.27 2.18 -1.58
C LYS A 542 -8.20 0.73 -2.02
N GLN A 543 -9.34 0.22 -2.48
CA GLN A 543 -9.48 -1.18 -2.84
C GLN A 543 -10.11 -1.32 -4.22
N ASN A 544 -9.73 -2.39 -4.91
CA ASN A 544 -10.26 -2.66 -6.24
C ASN A 544 -11.69 -3.23 -6.22
N TRP A 545 -12.10 -3.88 -5.13
CA TRP A 545 -13.39 -4.58 -5.07
C TRP A 545 -14.62 -3.65 -5.05
N HIS A 546 -14.45 -2.39 -4.72
CA HIS A 546 -15.47 -1.35 -4.84
C HIS A 546 -15.40 -0.56 -6.15
N ALA A 547 -14.29 -0.69 -6.86
CA ALA A 547 -14.09 0.05 -8.07
C ALA A 547 -15.02 -0.47 -9.17
N GLY A 548 -15.55 0.45 -9.91
CA GLY A 548 -16.27 0.17 -11.13
C GLY A 548 -15.32 -0.05 -12.31
N GLY A 549 -15.40 0.79 -13.34
CA GLY A 549 -14.49 0.83 -14.46
C GLY A 549 -13.14 1.45 -14.14
N LEU A 550 -12.37 1.71 -15.17
CA LEU A 550 -11.02 2.24 -15.03
C LEU A 550 -11.03 3.65 -14.45
N LEU A 551 -11.89 4.52 -14.96
CA LEU A 551 -11.99 5.92 -14.51
C LEU A 551 -12.43 5.99 -13.04
N THR A 552 -13.46 5.25 -12.65
CA THR A 552 -13.91 5.13 -11.25
C THR A 552 -12.81 4.63 -10.33
N HIS A 553 -12.01 3.64 -10.78
CA HIS A 553 -10.89 3.12 -9.99
C HIS A 553 -9.82 4.19 -9.75
N VAL A 554 -9.43 4.91 -10.79
CA VAL A 554 -8.40 5.96 -10.72
C VAL A 554 -8.83 7.13 -9.85
N ASN A 555 -10.10 7.57 -9.98
CA ASN A 555 -10.64 8.70 -9.23
C ASN A 555 -10.72 8.49 -7.72
N GLN A 556 -10.67 7.26 -7.23
CA GLN A 556 -10.64 7.00 -5.78
C GLN A 556 -9.50 7.73 -5.07
N MET A 557 -8.36 7.96 -5.75
CA MET A 557 -7.20 8.63 -5.13
C MET A 557 -7.39 10.13 -4.98
N PRO A 558 -7.63 10.91 -6.06
CA PRO A 558 -7.83 12.35 -5.93
C PRO A 558 -9.03 12.70 -5.06
N GLU A 559 -10.15 11.97 -5.15
CA GLU A 559 -11.35 12.21 -4.34
C GLU A 559 -11.06 12.18 -2.82
N VAL A 560 -10.28 11.22 -2.35
CA VAL A 560 -9.95 11.14 -0.91
C VAL A 560 -8.97 12.21 -0.50
N ILE A 561 -7.97 12.51 -1.32
CA ILE A 561 -6.98 13.54 -1.03
C ILE A 561 -7.69 14.90 -0.91
N GLU A 562 -8.59 15.23 -1.85
CA GLU A 562 -9.41 16.43 -1.81
C GLU A 562 -10.33 16.47 -0.58
N ALA A 563 -11.06 15.36 -0.31
CA ALA A 563 -11.98 15.29 0.82
C ALA A 563 -11.27 15.47 2.18
N VAL A 564 -10.09 14.89 2.35
CA VAL A 564 -9.26 15.09 3.54
C VAL A 564 -8.80 16.55 3.63
N ALA A 565 -8.33 17.15 2.54
CA ALA A 565 -7.94 18.56 2.51
C ALA A 565 -9.10 19.49 2.94
N GLU A 566 -10.30 19.27 2.40
CA GLU A 566 -11.48 20.07 2.74
C GLU A 566 -11.93 19.90 4.19
N GLU A 567 -11.80 18.70 4.74
CA GLU A 567 -12.09 18.47 6.18
C GLU A 567 -11.14 19.29 7.08
N HIS A 568 -9.85 19.34 6.74
CA HIS A 568 -8.89 20.16 7.49
C HIS A 568 -9.12 21.67 7.27
N ARG A 569 -9.50 22.10 6.06
CA ARG A 569 -9.89 23.50 5.81
C ARG A 569 -11.16 23.87 6.58
N ARG A 570 -12.15 22.96 6.67
CA ARG A 570 -13.33 23.12 7.53
C ARG A 570 -12.91 23.35 8.99
N ALA A 571 -12.03 22.49 9.53
CA ALA A 571 -11.54 22.62 10.90
C ALA A 571 -10.83 23.97 11.13
N ARG A 572 -10.01 24.45 10.18
CA ARG A 572 -9.37 25.76 10.24
C ARG A 572 -10.38 26.90 10.26
N ARG A 573 -11.49 26.80 9.52
CA ARG A 573 -12.56 27.82 9.51
C ARG A 573 -13.39 27.82 10.79
N GLU A 574 -13.69 26.65 11.35
CA GLU A 574 -14.66 26.48 12.43
C GLU A 574 -14.06 26.49 13.83
N ILE A 575 -12.79 26.06 13.98
CA ILE A 575 -12.14 25.97 15.31
C ILE A 575 -11.28 27.25 15.52
N PRO A 576 -11.63 28.10 16.51
CA PRO A 576 -10.91 29.35 16.75
C PRO A 576 -9.40 29.13 17.00
N GLY A 577 -8.57 29.92 16.34
CA GLY A 577 -7.11 29.94 16.52
C GLY A 577 -6.36 28.85 15.75
N ILE A 578 -7.03 27.99 14.98
CA ILE A 578 -6.35 26.93 14.19
C ILE A 578 -5.83 27.46 12.86
N ALA A 579 -6.53 28.38 12.22
CA ALA A 579 -6.07 28.97 10.96
C ALA A 579 -4.67 29.62 11.12
N GLU A 580 -4.44 30.34 12.20
CA GLU A 580 -3.19 31.03 12.48
C GLU A 580 -2.01 30.10 12.78
N LYS A 581 -2.29 28.86 13.19
CA LYS A 581 -1.25 27.87 13.48
C LYS A 581 -0.69 27.22 12.22
N ASN A 582 -1.42 27.28 11.13
CA ASN A 582 -1.04 26.69 9.83
C ASN A 582 -0.53 25.24 9.92
N ILE A 583 -1.21 24.42 10.74
CA ILE A 583 -0.89 22.99 10.87
C ILE A 583 -1.21 22.32 9.53
N LYS A 584 -0.19 21.86 8.83
CA LYS A 584 -0.34 21.13 7.55
C LYS A 584 -0.52 19.62 7.76
N ILE A 585 -0.97 18.93 6.72
CA ILE A 585 -1.20 17.49 6.73
C ILE A 585 0.09 16.76 6.36
N ALA A 586 0.43 15.74 7.15
CA ALA A 586 1.35 14.67 6.76
C ALA A 586 0.49 13.44 6.39
N MET A 587 0.33 13.16 5.11
CA MET A 587 -0.30 11.93 4.64
C MET A 587 0.71 10.79 4.86
N ASP A 588 0.78 10.27 6.09
CA ASP A 588 1.83 9.34 6.52
C ASP A 588 1.73 7.97 5.87
N GLU A 589 0.53 7.62 5.36
CA GLU A 589 0.30 6.38 4.61
C GLU A 589 -0.77 6.58 3.54
N TRP A 590 -0.45 6.24 2.29
CA TRP A 590 -1.44 6.26 1.22
C TRP A 590 -1.09 5.25 0.13
N ASN A 591 -2.08 4.49 -0.36
CA ASN A 591 -1.92 3.55 -1.46
C ASN A 591 -3.26 2.84 -1.78
N TYR A 592 -3.22 1.96 -2.78
CA TYR A 592 -4.16 0.85 -2.92
C TYR A 592 -3.71 -0.33 -2.06
N TRP A 593 -4.67 -1.03 -1.44
CA TRP A 593 -4.40 -2.25 -0.69
C TRP A 593 -5.55 -3.25 -0.84
N TYR A 594 -5.35 -4.27 -1.64
CA TYR A 594 -6.35 -5.30 -1.92
C TYR A 594 -5.69 -6.65 -2.29
N GLY A 595 -6.48 -7.74 -2.21
CA GLY A 595 -6.07 -9.09 -2.61
C GLY A 595 -6.43 -9.41 -4.07
N PRO A 596 -5.99 -10.59 -4.56
CA PRO A 596 -5.29 -11.63 -3.84
C PRO A 596 -3.82 -11.29 -3.56
N HIS A 597 -3.31 -11.70 -2.39
CA HIS A 597 -1.93 -11.45 -1.99
C HIS A 597 -1.00 -12.50 -2.61
N VAL A 598 -0.43 -12.21 -3.77
CA VAL A 598 0.36 -13.16 -4.57
C VAL A 598 1.86 -13.15 -4.27
N TYR A 599 2.38 -12.09 -3.62
CA TYR A 599 3.80 -11.95 -3.27
C TYR A 599 4.08 -12.24 -1.78
N GLY A 600 3.37 -13.20 -1.19
CA GLY A 600 3.50 -13.57 0.21
C GLY A 600 2.48 -12.86 1.12
N LEU A 601 2.75 -12.81 2.42
CA LEU A 601 1.84 -12.23 3.39
C LEU A 601 1.55 -10.76 3.04
N LEU A 602 0.28 -10.46 2.79
CA LEU A 602 -0.23 -9.14 2.41
C LEU A 602 0.37 -8.54 1.12
N GLY A 603 1.09 -9.37 0.33
CA GLY A 603 1.81 -8.93 -0.87
C GLY A 603 0.90 -8.68 -2.07
N THR A 604 0.49 -7.45 -2.27
CA THR A 604 -0.39 -7.00 -3.37
C THR A 604 0.39 -6.89 -4.69
N ARG A 605 -0.24 -7.32 -5.79
CA ARG A 605 0.20 -7.05 -7.17
C ARG A 605 -0.48 -5.79 -7.66
N TYR A 606 0.27 -4.90 -8.27
CA TYR A 606 -0.25 -3.69 -8.90
C TYR A 606 -0.32 -3.81 -10.41
N PHE A 607 -1.41 -3.30 -10.97
CA PHE A 607 -1.68 -3.23 -12.38
C PHE A 607 -1.45 -1.80 -12.90
N LEU A 608 -1.49 -1.61 -14.23
CA LEU A 608 -1.40 -0.27 -14.82
C LEU A 608 -2.47 0.67 -14.26
N ARG A 609 -3.70 0.19 -14.05
CA ARG A 609 -4.79 0.98 -13.44
C ARG A 609 -4.44 1.58 -12.08
N ASP A 610 -3.68 0.85 -11.25
CA ASP A 610 -3.21 1.35 -9.96
C ASP A 610 -2.16 2.43 -10.15
N ALA A 611 -1.26 2.26 -11.12
CA ALA A 611 -0.28 3.26 -11.47
C ALA A 611 -0.94 4.58 -11.92
N LEU A 612 -2.00 4.50 -12.75
CA LEU A 612 -2.78 5.67 -13.15
C LEU A 612 -3.43 6.35 -11.93
N GLY A 613 -3.95 5.57 -10.97
CA GLY A 613 -4.51 6.13 -9.74
C GLY A 613 -3.46 6.83 -8.87
N ILE A 614 -2.25 6.26 -8.73
CA ILE A 614 -1.15 6.93 -8.02
C ILE A 614 -0.74 8.23 -8.73
N ALA A 615 -0.72 8.26 -10.06
CA ALA A 615 -0.43 9.47 -10.84
C ALA A 615 -1.49 10.57 -10.60
N ALA A 616 -2.78 10.22 -10.64
CA ALA A 616 -3.87 11.14 -10.33
C ALA A 616 -3.82 11.63 -8.87
N GLY A 617 -3.41 10.76 -7.93
CA GLY A 617 -3.16 11.15 -6.54
C GLY A 617 -2.04 12.17 -6.40
N LEU A 618 -0.92 12.02 -7.13
CA LEU A 618 0.18 12.98 -7.14
C LEU A 618 -0.24 14.32 -7.77
N ASN A 619 -1.07 14.30 -8.82
CA ASN A 619 -1.68 15.49 -9.37
C ASN A 619 -2.51 16.23 -8.33
N GLU A 620 -3.30 15.49 -7.53
CA GLU A 620 -4.14 16.10 -6.50
C GLU A 620 -3.29 16.68 -5.36
N PHE A 621 -2.25 16.01 -4.89
CA PHE A 621 -1.32 16.59 -3.92
C PHE A 621 -0.70 17.89 -4.43
N SER A 622 -0.42 18.00 -5.74
CA SER A 622 0.05 19.22 -6.36
C SER A 622 -1.01 20.35 -6.32
N ARG A 623 -2.26 20.02 -6.64
CA ARG A 623 -3.39 20.98 -6.56
C ARG A 623 -3.69 21.44 -5.13
N GLN A 624 -3.37 20.62 -4.13
CA GLN A 624 -3.59 20.85 -2.69
C GLN A 624 -2.29 21.23 -1.94
N SER A 625 -1.29 21.81 -2.61
CA SER A 625 0.04 22.12 -2.07
C SER A 625 0.04 23.11 -0.91
N ASP A 626 -1.04 23.91 -0.75
CA ASP A 626 -1.24 24.81 0.37
C ASP A 626 -1.40 24.10 1.71
N ILE A 627 -1.89 22.85 1.70
CA ILE A 627 -2.26 22.14 2.93
C ILE A 627 -1.47 20.86 3.18
N TYR A 628 -0.99 20.15 2.14
CA TYR A 628 -0.16 18.96 2.30
C TYR A 628 1.33 19.32 2.42
N TYR A 629 1.98 18.77 3.44
CA TYR A 629 3.42 18.92 3.66
C TYR A 629 4.21 17.66 3.27
N MET A 630 3.61 16.49 3.48
CA MET A 630 4.24 15.18 3.27
C MET A 630 3.21 14.19 2.76
N ALA A 631 3.65 13.24 1.91
CA ALA A 631 2.88 12.07 1.56
C ALA A 631 3.83 10.86 1.43
N ASN A 632 3.73 9.90 2.36
CA ASN A 632 4.57 8.71 2.37
C ASN A 632 3.84 7.58 1.68
N TYR A 633 4.32 7.18 0.51
CA TYR A 633 3.80 6.01 -0.19
C TYR A 633 4.02 4.75 0.66
N ALA A 634 2.97 4.04 0.93
CA ALA A 634 2.98 2.85 1.75
C ALA A 634 2.83 1.58 0.88
N GLN A 635 3.84 0.69 0.80
CA GLN A 635 5.16 0.77 1.41
C GLN A 635 6.23 0.82 0.31
N THR A 636 7.54 0.78 0.71
CA THR A 636 8.61 0.84 -0.28
C THR A 636 8.87 -0.51 -0.93
N VAL A 637 9.05 -1.58 -0.13
CA VAL A 637 9.48 -2.91 -0.61
C VAL A 637 8.49 -3.99 -0.19
N ASN A 638 8.10 -4.84 -1.13
CA ASN A 638 7.16 -5.95 -0.96
C ASN A 638 5.82 -5.51 -0.33
N VAL A 639 5.04 -6.41 0.25
CA VAL A 639 3.73 -6.13 0.82
C VAL A 639 2.89 -5.30 -0.18
N ILE A 640 2.64 -4.03 0.11
CA ILE A 640 2.00 -3.05 -0.78
C ILE A 640 3.03 -2.08 -1.40
N GLY A 641 4.29 -2.50 -1.48
CA GLY A 641 5.42 -1.66 -1.89
C GLY A 641 5.52 -1.40 -3.39
N ALA A 642 6.21 -0.31 -3.71
CA ALA A 642 6.57 0.11 -5.06
C ALA A 642 7.62 -0.80 -5.72
N ILE A 643 8.40 -1.51 -4.92
CA ILE A 643 9.43 -2.47 -5.34
C ILE A 643 9.00 -3.86 -4.92
N LYS A 644 9.06 -4.83 -5.82
CA LYS A 644 8.87 -6.26 -5.50
C LYS A 644 10.19 -7.00 -5.63
N THR A 645 10.34 -8.07 -4.85
CA THR A 645 11.56 -8.87 -4.83
C THR A 645 11.27 -10.36 -4.90
N THR A 646 12.14 -11.10 -5.57
CA THR A 646 12.38 -12.52 -5.32
C THR A 646 13.56 -12.67 -4.35
N LYS A 647 14.08 -13.85 -4.17
CA LYS A 647 15.29 -14.07 -3.34
C LYS A 647 16.57 -13.48 -3.95
N THR A 648 16.61 -13.26 -5.25
CA THR A 648 17.83 -12.87 -5.99
C THR A 648 17.63 -11.73 -6.96
N ASP A 649 16.40 -11.18 -7.05
CA ASP A 649 16.06 -10.15 -8.01
C ASP A 649 15.07 -9.14 -7.43
N ALA A 650 14.92 -7.97 -8.09
CA ALA A 650 13.99 -6.93 -7.71
C ALA A 650 13.51 -6.14 -8.95
N TRP A 651 12.33 -5.52 -8.87
CA TRP A 651 11.79 -4.65 -9.93
C TRP A 651 10.84 -3.59 -9.37
N LEU A 652 10.64 -2.53 -10.16
CA LEU A 652 9.61 -1.53 -9.89
C LEU A 652 8.25 -2.03 -10.40
N GLU A 653 7.23 -1.95 -9.56
CA GLU A 653 5.82 -2.03 -9.97
C GLU A 653 5.45 -0.79 -10.79
N GLY A 654 4.32 -0.83 -11.51
CA GLY A 654 3.83 0.34 -12.25
C GLY A 654 3.68 1.58 -11.37
N THR A 655 3.25 1.40 -10.11
CA THR A 655 3.17 2.48 -9.11
C THR A 655 4.54 3.07 -8.77
N GLY A 656 5.58 2.23 -8.69
CA GLY A 656 6.95 2.67 -8.49
C GLY A 656 7.51 3.48 -9.67
N LEU A 657 7.13 3.11 -10.89
CA LEU A 657 7.51 3.88 -12.10
C LEU A 657 6.88 5.28 -12.08
N VAL A 658 5.62 5.40 -11.60
CA VAL A 658 4.97 6.72 -11.44
C VAL A 658 5.72 7.58 -10.42
N LEU A 659 6.00 7.03 -9.23
CA LEU A 659 6.73 7.76 -8.19
C LEU A 659 8.08 8.26 -8.70
N LYS A 660 8.83 7.40 -9.41
CA LYS A 660 10.10 7.74 -10.06
C LYS A 660 9.92 8.88 -11.07
N LEU A 661 8.97 8.72 -12.01
CA LEU A 661 8.75 9.69 -13.09
C LEU A 661 8.40 11.08 -12.54
N TYR A 662 7.43 11.14 -11.63
CA TYR A 662 7.00 12.43 -11.08
C TYR A 662 8.09 13.10 -10.28
N ARG A 663 8.86 12.34 -9.49
CA ARG A 663 9.97 12.87 -8.73
C ARG A 663 11.06 13.49 -9.61
N GLN A 664 11.30 12.91 -10.79
CA GLN A 664 12.35 13.32 -11.71
C GLN A 664 11.92 14.44 -12.67
N GLU A 665 10.69 14.39 -13.19
CA GLU A 665 10.27 15.23 -14.31
C GLU A 665 9.16 16.23 -13.99
N PHE A 666 8.38 16.03 -12.91
CA PHE A 666 7.31 16.94 -12.55
C PHE A 666 7.85 18.15 -11.79
N GLY A 667 7.37 19.37 -12.12
CA GLY A 667 7.80 20.59 -11.47
C GLY A 667 7.33 20.70 -10.01
N THR A 668 7.87 21.66 -9.29
CA THR A 668 7.61 21.87 -7.86
C THR A 668 6.75 23.09 -7.56
N GLN A 669 6.52 23.96 -8.56
CA GLN A 669 5.72 25.16 -8.42
C GLN A 669 4.41 25.04 -9.18
N PRO A 670 3.30 24.59 -8.54
CA PRO A 670 2.00 24.52 -9.18
C PRO A 670 1.52 25.86 -9.69
N VAL A 671 0.82 25.85 -10.82
CA VAL A 671 0.19 27.04 -11.43
C VAL A 671 -1.30 26.75 -11.66
N GLU A 672 -2.10 27.81 -11.58
CA GLU A 672 -3.54 27.67 -11.84
C GLU A 672 -3.81 27.43 -13.32
N PHE A 673 -4.83 26.66 -13.59
CA PHE A 673 -5.44 26.55 -14.91
C PHE A 673 -6.96 26.61 -14.80
N THR A 674 -7.60 27.06 -15.87
CA THR A 674 -9.05 27.09 -16.03
C THR A 674 -9.46 26.21 -17.21
N GLY A 675 -10.72 25.87 -17.32
CA GLY A 675 -11.26 25.00 -18.38
C GLY A 675 -11.89 23.72 -17.83
N SER A 676 -12.09 22.77 -18.70
CA SER A 676 -12.72 21.47 -18.40
C SER A 676 -11.84 20.35 -18.95
N PRO A 677 -10.89 19.83 -18.18
CA PRO A 677 -9.97 18.77 -18.64
C PRO A 677 -10.64 17.41 -18.79
N GLU A 678 -11.83 17.21 -18.26
CA GLU A 678 -12.50 15.90 -18.19
C GLU A 678 -12.66 15.24 -19.59
N PRO A 679 -12.44 13.94 -19.69
CA PRO A 679 -12.27 12.92 -18.63
C PRO A 679 -10.82 12.73 -18.15
N LEU A 680 -9.91 13.64 -18.51
CA LEU A 680 -8.51 13.61 -18.10
C LEU A 680 -8.35 14.21 -16.69
N ASP A 681 -7.44 13.62 -15.89
CA ASP A 681 -6.94 14.27 -14.68
C ASP A 681 -5.67 15.05 -15.03
N VAL A 682 -5.61 16.35 -14.70
CA VAL A 682 -4.54 17.27 -15.14
C VAL A 682 -4.01 18.06 -13.95
N SER A 683 -2.70 18.25 -13.92
CA SER A 683 -2.03 19.22 -13.07
C SER A 683 -0.91 19.92 -13.83
N ALA A 684 -0.68 21.20 -13.57
CA ALA A 684 0.33 22.01 -14.24
C ALA A 684 1.30 22.62 -13.22
N THR A 685 2.60 22.52 -13.48
CA THR A 685 3.63 23.05 -12.58
C THR A 685 4.77 23.68 -13.38
N LEU A 686 5.49 24.63 -12.77
CA LEU A 686 6.78 25.09 -13.25
C LEU A 686 7.91 24.32 -12.53
N THR A 687 9.02 24.11 -13.23
CA THR A 687 10.27 23.67 -12.59
C THR A 687 10.77 24.72 -11.60
N GLU A 688 11.63 24.36 -10.64
CA GLU A 688 12.12 25.25 -9.59
C GLU A 688 12.81 26.51 -10.15
N ASP A 689 13.53 26.37 -11.26
CA ASP A 689 14.17 27.48 -11.98
C ASP A 689 13.21 28.31 -12.86
N GLY A 690 11.96 27.82 -13.02
CA GLY A 690 10.94 28.46 -13.88
C GLY A 690 11.23 28.37 -15.38
N GLU A 691 12.17 27.52 -15.80
CA GLU A 691 12.52 27.39 -17.23
C GLU A 691 11.57 26.53 -18.03
N PHE A 692 10.88 25.58 -17.36
CA PHE A 692 9.94 24.69 -18.02
C PHE A 692 8.58 24.68 -17.33
N LEU A 693 7.53 24.61 -18.13
CA LEU A 693 6.21 24.20 -17.73
C LEU A 693 6.11 22.67 -17.89
N THR A 694 5.66 21.99 -16.86
CA THR A 694 5.32 20.57 -16.93
C THR A 694 3.82 20.39 -16.72
N ILE A 695 3.18 19.68 -17.64
CA ILE A 695 1.75 19.32 -17.56
C ILE A 695 1.68 17.82 -17.34
N SER A 696 1.20 17.41 -16.19
CA SER A 696 0.89 16.02 -15.92
C SER A 696 -0.53 15.72 -16.36
N VAL A 697 -0.73 14.63 -17.12
CA VAL A 697 -2.03 14.23 -17.62
C VAL A 697 -2.21 12.72 -17.40
N VAL A 698 -3.33 12.34 -16.78
CA VAL A 698 -3.76 10.94 -16.66
C VAL A 698 -4.99 10.72 -17.52
N ASN A 699 -4.88 9.79 -18.46
CA ASN A 699 -6.00 9.32 -19.28
C ASN A 699 -6.42 7.92 -18.82
N ALA A 700 -7.44 7.88 -17.98
CA ALA A 700 -8.03 6.65 -17.49
C ALA A 700 -9.21 6.19 -18.36
N THR A 701 -9.15 6.42 -19.67
CA THR A 701 -10.15 5.95 -20.64
C THR A 701 -9.53 4.99 -21.63
N HIS A 702 -10.36 4.18 -22.28
CA HIS A 702 -9.93 3.20 -23.29
C HIS A 702 -9.70 3.79 -24.69
N GLU A 703 -9.73 5.13 -24.81
CA GLU A 703 -9.52 5.86 -26.07
C GLU A 703 -8.48 6.97 -25.88
N SER A 704 -7.70 7.26 -26.94
CA SER A 704 -6.85 8.47 -26.95
C SER A 704 -7.70 9.73 -26.88
N GLN A 705 -7.24 10.73 -26.15
CA GLN A 705 -7.89 12.02 -25.99
C GLN A 705 -7.01 13.12 -26.55
N PHE A 706 -7.62 14.25 -26.96
CA PHE A 706 -6.90 15.45 -27.33
C PHE A 706 -7.12 16.53 -26.27
N LEU A 707 -6.07 16.88 -25.55
CA LEU A 707 -6.10 17.98 -24.59
C LEU A 707 -5.78 19.29 -25.30
N LYS A 708 -6.75 20.18 -25.42
CA LYS A 708 -6.55 21.50 -25.98
C LYS A 708 -5.91 22.44 -24.96
N LEU A 709 -4.85 23.13 -25.39
CA LEU A 709 -4.07 24.08 -24.60
C LEU A 709 -4.34 25.51 -25.11
N ASP A 710 -5.39 26.16 -24.58
CA ASP A 710 -5.77 27.49 -25.03
C ASP A 710 -4.86 28.56 -24.43
N GLY A 711 -4.55 29.60 -25.25
CA GLY A 711 -3.84 30.81 -24.83
C GLY A 711 -2.36 30.63 -24.45
N ILE A 712 -1.82 29.42 -24.48
CA ILE A 712 -0.47 29.10 -23.96
C ILE A 712 0.64 29.23 -25.01
N SER A 713 0.30 29.23 -26.30
CA SER A 713 1.25 29.18 -27.43
C SER A 713 2.21 30.34 -27.51
N GLU A 714 1.88 31.48 -26.89
CA GLU A 714 2.80 32.67 -26.83
C GLU A 714 3.76 32.55 -25.64
N SER A 715 3.37 31.80 -24.59
CA SER A 715 4.10 31.70 -23.32
C SER A 715 5.07 30.53 -23.24
N ILE A 716 4.92 29.50 -24.10
CA ILE A 716 5.80 28.35 -24.14
C ILE A 716 6.22 27.98 -25.57
N ALA A 717 7.28 27.17 -25.68
CA ALA A 717 7.66 26.55 -26.94
C ALA A 717 6.58 25.58 -27.42
N THR A 718 6.34 25.49 -28.72
CA THR A 718 5.37 24.54 -29.30
C THR A 718 5.93 23.13 -29.43
N SER A 719 7.25 22.94 -29.26
CA SER A 719 7.91 21.64 -29.17
C SER A 719 8.41 21.39 -27.76
N GLY A 720 8.34 20.14 -27.31
CA GLY A 720 8.74 19.74 -25.95
C GLY A 720 9.10 18.27 -25.88
N GLU A 721 9.13 17.77 -24.67
CA GLU A 721 9.39 16.36 -24.32
C GLU A 721 8.17 15.74 -23.66
N SER A 722 7.95 14.48 -23.88
CA SER A 722 6.91 13.72 -23.19
C SER A 722 7.50 12.45 -22.58
N PHE A 723 7.07 12.16 -21.35
CA PHE A 723 7.44 10.97 -20.57
C PHE A 723 6.14 10.25 -20.22
N ILE A 724 5.89 9.09 -20.81
CA ILE A 724 4.58 8.43 -20.75
C ILE A 724 4.72 7.04 -20.15
N ILE A 725 3.98 6.78 -19.09
CA ILE A 725 3.75 5.44 -18.53
C ILE A 725 2.53 4.84 -19.20
N SER A 726 2.73 3.65 -19.78
CA SER A 726 1.67 2.90 -20.45
C SER A 726 1.96 1.41 -20.44
N GLY A 727 1.01 0.61 -20.92
CA GLY A 727 1.11 -0.83 -21.09
C GLY A 727 0.15 -1.32 -22.17
N GLU A 728 0.01 -2.63 -22.33
CA GLU A 728 -0.88 -3.23 -23.34
C GLU A 728 -2.35 -2.95 -23.02
N ASN A 729 -2.72 -2.99 -21.74
CA ASN A 729 -4.06 -2.69 -21.20
C ASN A 729 -3.97 -2.33 -19.71
N ASP A 730 -5.05 -1.87 -19.12
CA ASP A 730 -5.13 -1.42 -17.74
C ASP A 730 -4.85 -2.51 -16.68
N MET A 731 -4.93 -3.80 -17.05
CA MET A 731 -4.69 -4.95 -16.19
C MET A 731 -3.29 -5.56 -16.33
N VAL A 732 -2.41 -4.99 -17.16
CA VAL A 732 -1.03 -5.44 -17.28
C VAL A 732 -0.23 -5.09 -16.02
N PHE A 733 0.80 -5.89 -15.70
CA PHE A 733 1.66 -5.72 -14.52
C PHE A 733 3.10 -6.16 -14.81
N ASN A 734 4.04 -5.61 -14.04
CA ASN A 734 5.44 -6.03 -14.05
C ASN A 734 5.65 -7.20 -13.08
N ASP A 735 6.53 -8.14 -13.46
CA ASP A 735 6.94 -9.27 -12.64
C ASP A 735 8.40 -9.67 -12.90
N GLU A 736 8.88 -10.73 -12.26
CA GLU A 736 10.26 -11.24 -12.45
C GLU A 736 10.57 -11.69 -13.87
N GLU A 737 9.57 -12.16 -14.62
CA GLU A 737 9.72 -12.64 -15.99
C GLU A 737 9.77 -11.48 -17.00
N ASN A 738 9.04 -10.41 -16.74
CA ASN A 738 9.02 -9.21 -17.57
C ASN A 738 8.76 -7.95 -16.76
N LYS A 739 9.81 -7.18 -16.53
CA LYS A 739 9.83 -5.97 -15.72
C LYS A 739 9.42 -4.70 -16.48
N GLU A 740 9.08 -4.83 -17.78
CA GLU A 740 8.86 -3.71 -18.69
C GLU A 740 7.51 -3.77 -19.42
N ARG A 741 6.56 -4.63 -18.96
CA ARG A 741 5.19 -4.61 -19.51
C ARG A 741 4.50 -3.29 -19.25
N ILE A 742 4.82 -2.65 -18.12
CA ILE A 742 4.57 -1.25 -17.85
C ILE A 742 5.93 -0.58 -17.89
N SER A 743 6.07 0.47 -18.69
CA SER A 743 7.34 1.16 -18.87
C SER A 743 7.14 2.66 -19.08
N ILE A 744 8.22 3.42 -18.92
CA ILE A 744 8.27 4.84 -19.26
C ILE A 744 8.84 4.97 -20.66
N SER A 745 8.09 5.58 -21.57
CA SER A 745 8.57 5.98 -22.90
C SER A 745 8.87 7.47 -22.93
N GLU A 746 10.00 7.84 -23.53
CA GLU A 746 10.42 9.23 -23.74
C GLU A 746 10.37 9.57 -25.23
N ALA A 747 9.77 10.68 -25.59
CA ALA A 747 9.67 11.14 -26.97
C ALA A 747 9.59 12.68 -27.06
N GLY A 748 9.96 13.23 -28.20
CA GLY A 748 9.63 14.61 -28.54
C GLY A 748 8.14 14.76 -28.83
N ILE A 749 7.55 15.88 -28.45
CA ILE A 749 6.16 16.22 -28.73
C ILE A 749 6.02 17.59 -29.37
N GLU A 750 5.03 17.76 -30.22
CA GLU A 750 4.64 19.01 -30.84
C GLU A 750 3.20 19.38 -30.48
N ILE A 751 2.95 20.61 -30.09
CA ILE A 751 1.59 21.13 -29.96
C ILE A 751 1.05 21.41 -31.36
N SER A 752 0.06 20.66 -31.79
CA SER A 752 -0.58 20.78 -33.10
C SER A 752 -2.02 21.26 -32.94
N GLU A 753 -2.42 22.31 -33.69
CA GLU A 753 -3.77 22.87 -33.60
C GLU A 753 -4.16 23.27 -32.16
N ASN A 754 -3.20 23.73 -31.35
CA ASN A 754 -3.33 24.03 -29.92
C ASN A 754 -3.70 22.81 -29.06
N ALA A 755 -3.40 21.60 -29.49
CA ALA A 755 -3.69 20.39 -28.72
C ALA A 755 -2.50 19.43 -28.67
N ILE A 756 -2.49 18.58 -27.65
CA ILE A 756 -1.62 17.42 -27.53
C ILE A 756 -2.46 16.14 -27.47
N GLU A 757 -1.98 15.09 -28.12
CA GLU A 757 -2.60 13.77 -28.01
C GLU A 757 -2.15 13.08 -26.73
N ILE A 758 -3.13 12.58 -25.95
CA ILE A 758 -2.93 11.84 -24.73
C ILE A 758 -3.33 10.38 -25.00
N PRO A 759 -2.39 9.43 -25.00
CA PRO A 759 -2.70 8.04 -25.27
C PRO A 759 -3.71 7.48 -24.27
N LYS A 760 -4.50 6.52 -24.70
CA LYS A 760 -5.41 5.78 -23.82
C LYS A 760 -4.63 5.09 -22.69
N GLU A 761 -5.29 4.88 -21.56
CA GLU A 761 -4.74 4.09 -20.44
C GLU A 761 -3.30 4.49 -20.09
N SER A 762 -3.05 5.79 -19.93
CA SER A 762 -1.70 6.33 -19.74
C SER A 762 -1.64 7.43 -18.69
N ALA A 763 -0.46 7.59 -18.09
CA ALA A 763 -0.09 8.76 -17.31
C ALA A 763 1.18 9.36 -17.90
N GLY A 764 1.19 10.67 -18.18
CA GLY A 764 2.31 11.31 -18.83
C GLY A 764 2.64 12.69 -18.25
N ILE A 765 3.93 13.05 -18.31
CA ILE A 765 4.42 14.38 -18.05
C ILE A 765 4.88 14.98 -19.37
N TYR A 766 4.31 16.13 -19.72
CA TYR A 766 4.59 16.89 -20.94
C TYR A 766 5.33 18.17 -20.55
N LYS A 767 6.58 18.33 -21.03
CA LYS A 767 7.52 19.35 -20.59
C LYS A 767 7.83 20.32 -21.73
N PHE A 768 7.49 21.57 -21.53
CA PHE A 768 7.66 22.64 -22.53
C PHE A 768 8.51 23.78 -21.97
N LYS A 769 9.42 24.29 -22.78
CA LYS A 769 10.24 25.45 -22.40
C LYS A 769 9.39 26.71 -22.33
N VAL A 770 9.52 27.48 -21.24
CA VAL A 770 8.86 28.76 -21.08
C VAL A 770 9.56 29.85 -21.95
N ASN A 771 8.80 30.56 -22.74
CA ASN A 771 9.32 31.71 -23.53
C ASN A 771 9.58 32.88 -22.58
N LYS A 772 10.76 33.49 -22.70
CA LYS A 772 11.17 34.69 -21.90
C LYS A 772 10.66 35.94 -22.53
#